data_aa05f888231f1f2fc806f6a64520df60
#
_entry.id   aa05f888231f1f2fc806f6a64520df60
#
_cell.length_a   1.000
_cell.length_b   1.000
_cell.length_c   1.000
_cell.angle_alpha   90.00
_cell.angle_beta   90.00
_cell.angle_gamma   90.00
#
_symmetry.space_group_name_H-M   'P 1'
#
loop_
_entity.id
_entity.type
_entity.pdbx_description
1 polymer ?
#
loop_
_entity_poly.entity_id
_entity_poly.type
_entity_poly.pdbx_seq_one_letter_code
_entity_poly.pdbx_strand_id
1 'polypeptide(L)'
;MTKLNSDVLLANALRVIAMDAVEKAKSGHPGMPMGMADIAEVLWRHNLKHNPLNPEWTNRDRFVLSNGHGSMLLYGLLHLTGYDVSMDEIRNFRQLGSKTPGHPEYGITPGVETTTGPLGQGISNAVGMAISEKLLSQRFNQEGFNVVDHMTFAFTGDGCLMEGISHEACSLAGTLGLGKLVVIYDDNGISIDGPVEGWFTEDIPARFESYGWQTIANVDGHDPEQISAAIIKAKEEDTKPTIICCKTIIGKGSPNKAGTASSHGAAFGEEEVKNIREELLWSHEPFEIPEEIYEAWNFQEKGKELESDWNKLFSEYASNFPDLAQEYSRCMSMDDPNGLEAALLEFANSMQEQKLTVATRKSSEMVINVLGPLMPELVGGSADLTGSNNTNWSGTVAITKDNFKGNYLNYGVREFAMTGIMNGMVLHGGIRPYSGTFLTFLDYARNAVRMAALMEIPTVLVYSHDSIGLGEDGPTHQPVEHLTSLRTTPNIETWRPCDTVETVFAWKAAIQNKTKPTALILSRQNLPTIDRDINQVASINKGGYVIYESSNQPKLVLISTGSELAATLEAAKVVEDSISVRVVSIPCTERFDAQGKEYIESILGKDSIRVAVEASHEDWWRKYVGLRGSVIGMDSFGESAPGNVLADHFGFTKEKIVASLRNYL
;
A
#
# COMPACT_ATOMS: atom_id res chain seq x y z
N MET A 1 7.38 51.10 9.93
CA MET A 1 7.43 49.67 9.68
C MET A 1 6.36 49.01 10.54
N THR A 2 5.29 48.50 9.97
CA THR A 2 4.26 47.73 10.67
C THR A 2 4.91 46.46 11.16
N LYS A 3 4.85 46.18 12.47
CA LYS A 3 5.29 44.94 13.08
C LYS A 3 4.42 43.82 12.47
N LEU A 4 5.00 42.92 11.69
CA LEU A 4 4.29 41.74 11.23
C LEU A 4 3.73 40.97 12.43
N ASN A 5 2.51 40.46 12.30
CA ASN A 5 1.97 39.51 13.27
C ASN A 5 2.93 38.30 13.37
N SER A 6 3.15 37.79 14.59
CA SER A 6 4.09 36.69 14.83
C SER A 6 3.80 35.46 13.95
N ASP A 7 2.51 35.12 13.76
CA ASP A 7 2.08 33.92 13.01
C ASP A 7 2.40 34.05 11.51
N VAL A 8 2.26 35.27 10.91
CA VAL A 8 2.67 35.53 9.54
C VAL A 8 4.18 35.32 9.36
N LEU A 9 4.99 35.74 10.34
CA LEU A 9 6.45 35.53 10.27
C LEU A 9 6.82 34.05 10.33
N LEU A 10 6.10 33.27 11.15
CA LEU A 10 6.30 31.82 11.28
C LEU A 10 5.90 31.08 10.00
N ALA A 11 4.80 31.45 9.37
CA ALA A 11 4.41 30.92 8.06
C ALA A 11 5.42 31.32 6.96
N ASN A 12 5.98 32.55 7.03
CA ASN A 12 7.01 33.00 6.08
C ASN A 12 8.30 32.19 6.18
N ALA A 13 8.65 31.64 7.35
CA ALA A 13 9.78 30.72 7.49
C ALA A 13 9.60 29.47 6.61
N LEU A 14 8.40 28.88 6.57
CA LEU A 14 8.09 27.76 5.65
C LEU A 14 8.20 28.15 4.18
N ARG A 15 7.70 29.35 3.82
CA ARG A 15 7.78 29.87 2.45
C ARG A 15 9.21 30.01 1.98
N VAL A 16 10.08 30.61 2.79
CA VAL A 16 11.48 30.84 2.42
C VAL A 16 12.29 29.55 2.39
N ILE A 17 12.07 28.62 3.32
CA ILE A 17 12.70 27.28 3.30
C ILE A 17 12.35 26.57 2.00
N ALA A 18 11.07 26.53 1.61
CA ALA A 18 10.62 25.87 0.40
C ALA A 18 11.20 26.52 -0.85
N MET A 19 11.17 27.85 -0.92
CA MET A 19 11.74 28.62 -2.01
C MET A 19 13.24 28.38 -2.16
N ASP A 20 14.01 28.50 -1.07
CA ASP A 20 15.47 28.36 -1.07
C ASP A 20 15.91 26.97 -1.49
N ALA A 21 15.24 25.92 -0.99
CA ALA A 21 15.56 24.53 -1.31
C ALA A 21 15.30 24.22 -2.80
N VAL A 22 14.14 24.65 -3.32
CA VAL A 22 13.80 24.48 -4.75
C VAL A 22 14.73 25.30 -5.63
N GLU A 23 15.05 26.53 -5.25
CA GLU A 23 15.96 27.37 -6.01
C GLU A 23 17.36 26.78 -6.07
N LYS A 24 17.89 26.28 -4.94
CA LYS A 24 19.20 25.61 -4.89
C LYS A 24 19.23 24.33 -5.72
N ALA A 25 18.19 23.51 -5.64
CA ALA A 25 18.08 22.27 -6.41
C ALA A 25 17.81 22.51 -7.90
N LYS A 26 17.38 23.71 -8.30
CA LYS A 26 16.85 24.05 -9.62
C LYS A 26 15.75 23.08 -10.08
N SER A 27 15.06 22.48 -9.12
CA SER A 27 14.04 21.46 -9.35
C SER A 27 13.12 21.35 -8.12
N GLY A 28 11.81 21.30 -8.32
CA GLY A 28 10.83 21.16 -7.26
C GLY A 28 9.58 22.00 -7.49
N HIS A 29 8.69 21.98 -6.50
CA HIS A 29 7.37 22.61 -6.58
C HIS A 29 7.21 23.59 -5.39
N PRO A 30 7.57 24.86 -5.55
CA PRO A 30 7.54 25.83 -4.45
C PRO A 30 6.14 26.44 -4.24
N GLY A 31 5.27 26.41 -5.24
CA GLY A 31 4.02 27.15 -5.24
C GLY A 31 3.02 26.72 -4.18
N MET A 32 2.72 25.42 -4.10
CA MET A 32 1.84 24.86 -3.08
C MET A 32 2.40 25.06 -1.66
N PRO A 33 3.67 24.76 -1.35
CA PRO A 33 4.25 25.06 -0.04
C PRO A 33 4.08 26.51 0.40
N MET A 34 4.26 27.44 -0.49
CA MET A 34 4.10 28.87 -0.21
C MET A 34 2.63 29.26 0.00
N GLY A 35 1.72 28.66 -0.77
CA GLY A 35 0.28 28.90 -0.65
C GLY A 35 -0.31 28.38 0.64
N MET A 36 0.08 27.17 1.07
CA MET A 36 -0.48 26.50 2.25
C MET A 36 0.28 26.78 3.55
N ALA A 37 1.28 27.62 3.57
CA ALA A 37 2.13 27.86 4.74
C ALA A 37 1.34 28.34 5.97
N ASP A 38 0.32 29.20 5.81
CA ASP A 38 -0.51 29.70 6.91
C ASP A 38 -1.37 28.57 7.50
N ILE A 39 -1.96 27.73 6.65
CA ILE A 39 -2.77 26.56 7.08
C ILE A 39 -1.89 25.57 7.83
N ALA A 40 -0.70 25.31 7.32
CA ALA A 40 0.25 24.38 7.93
C ALA A 40 0.74 24.87 9.28
N GLU A 41 0.99 26.16 9.43
CA GLU A 41 1.36 26.80 10.70
C GLU A 41 0.28 26.57 11.75
N VAL A 42 -0.98 26.92 11.46
CA VAL A 42 -2.10 26.78 12.39
C VAL A 42 -2.33 25.31 12.77
N LEU A 43 -2.23 24.39 11.80
CA LEU A 43 -2.42 22.96 12.07
C LEU A 43 -1.31 22.41 12.98
N TRP A 44 -0.05 22.57 12.59
CA TRP A 44 1.07 21.88 13.23
C TRP A 44 1.44 22.43 14.60
N ARG A 45 1.34 23.75 14.80
CA ARG A 45 1.68 24.36 16.09
C ARG A 45 0.57 24.24 17.14
N HIS A 46 -0.70 24.21 16.70
CA HIS A 46 -1.81 24.36 17.63
C HIS A 46 -2.77 23.16 17.68
N ASN A 47 -2.87 22.38 16.62
CA ASN A 47 -3.94 21.42 16.44
C ASN A 47 -3.48 19.97 16.25
N LEU A 48 -2.23 19.72 15.84
CA LEU A 48 -1.68 18.40 15.59
C LEU A 48 -1.01 17.84 16.84
N LYS A 49 -1.37 16.63 17.23
CA LYS A 49 -0.77 15.87 18.33
C LYS A 49 0.35 14.99 17.81
N HIS A 50 1.61 15.36 18.05
CA HIS A 50 2.77 14.62 17.57
C HIS A 50 3.95 14.73 18.54
N ASN A 51 4.97 13.87 18.37
CA ASN A 51 6.23 13.96 19.12
C ASN A 51 7.43 13.87 18.18
N PRO A 52 8.14 14.97 17.91
CA PRO A 52 9.33 14.95 17.05
C PRO A 52 10.44 14.02 17.53
N LEU A 53 10.53 13.76 18.83
CA LEU A 53 11.54 12.87 19.44
C LEU A 53 11.16 11.37 19.30
N ASN A 54 9.87 11.07 19.04
CA ASN A 54 9.37 9.72 18.78
C ASN A 54 8.35 9.75 17.63
N PRO A 55 8.79 9.79 16.36
CA PRO A 55 7.89 9.78 15.21
C PRO A 55 6.97 8.55 15.13
N GLU A 56 7.33 7.46 15.82
CA GLU A 56 6.59 6.20 15.83
C GLU A 56 5.59 6.09 17.01
N TRP A 57 5.40 7.15 17.81
CA TRP A 57 4.42 7.11 18.88
C TRP A 57 3.04 6.70 18.39
N THR A 58 2.50 5.62 18.94
CA THR A 58 1.32 4.94 18.38
C THR A 58 0.05 5.78 18.39
N ASN A 59 -0.12 6.66 19.40
CA ASN A 59 -1.31 7.52 19.52
C ASN A 59 -1.09 8.97 19.04
N ARG A 60 -0.09 9.20 18.17
CA ARG A 60 0.08 10.48 17.46
C ARG A 60 -1.02 10.69 16.44
N ASP A 61 -1.39 11.92 16.15
CA ASP A 61 -2.16 12.22 14.96
C ASP A 61 -1.37 11.88 13.71
N ARG A 62 -2.04 11.46 12.64
CA ARG A 62 -1.43 11.18 11.34
C ARG A 62 -1.57 12.37 10.42
N PHE A 63 -0.47 12.79 9.80
CA PHE A 63 -0.48 13.84 8.81
C PHE A 63 -0.05 13.31 7.43
N VAL A 64 -0.92 13.43 6.44
CA VAL A 64 -0.69 12.96 5.08
C VAL A 64 -0.68 14.14 4.10
N LEU A 65 0.45 14.32 3.40
CA LEU A 65 0.54 15.28 2.30
C LEU A 65 0.15 14.56 0.99
N SER A 66 -1.14 14.54 0.64
CA SER A 66 -1.62 13.85 -0.58
C SER A 66 -1.17 14.57 -1.86
N ASN A 67 -1.09 15.90 -1.86
CA ASN A 67 -0.44 16.69 -2.90
C ASN A 67 1.09 16.69 -2.71
N GLY A 68 1.67 15.50 -2.78
CA GLY A 68 3.07 15.21 -2.42
C GLY A 68 4.13 15.94 -3.24
N HIS A 69 3.76 16.57 -4.36
CA HIS A 69 4.66 17.48 -5.08
C HIS A 69 5.09 18.68 -4.21
N GLY A 70 4.25 19.10 -3.25
CA GLY A 70 4.57 20.13 -2.27
C GLY A 70 5.47 19.65 -1.11
N SER A 71 6.31 18.64 -1.31
CA SER A 71 7.13 17.96 -0.31
C SER A 71 7.92 18.91 0.61
N MET A 72 8.41 20.04 0.08
CA MET A 72 9.15 21.00 0.88
C MET A 72 8.34 21.66 1.98
N LEU A 73 7.00 21.71 1.89
CA LEU A 73 6.16 22.11 3.02
C LEU A 73 6.33 21.13 4.17
N LEU A 74 6.19 19.83 3.92
CA LEU A 74 6.33 18.80 4.95
C LEU A 74 7.75 18.75 5.52
N TYR A 75 8.78 18.84 4.68
CA TYR A 75 10.16 18.84 5.17
C TYR A 75 10.49 20.10 6.01
N GLY A 76 9.98 21.26 5.62
CA GLY A 76 10.08 22.48 6.41
C GLY A 76 9.38 22.36 7.78
N LEU A 77 8.19 21.77 7.81
CA LEU A 77 7.44 21.47 9.04
C LEU A 77 8.20 20.52 9.97
N LEU A 78 8.70 19.39 9.43
CA LEU A 78 9.48 18.43 10.19
C LEU A 78 10.76 19.05 10.75
N HIS A 79 11.46 19.85 9.94
CA HIS A 79 12.66 20.56 10.37
C HIS A 79 12.38 21.55 11.51
N LEU A 80 11.42 22.43 11.31
CA LEU A 80 11.14 23.50 12.28
C LEU A 80 10.55 22.97 13.60
N THR A 81 9.73 21.92 13.56
CA THR A 81 9.15 21.32 14.76
C THR A 81 10.12 20.42 15.53
N GLY A 82 11.31 20.10 14.97
CA GLY A 82 12.40 19.46 15.68
C GLY A 82 12.52 17.94 15.44
N TYR A 83 11.96 17.41 14.32
CA TYR A 83 12.29 16.06 13.87
C TYR A 83 13.75 15.99 13.37
N ASP A 84 14.28 14.77 13.21
CA ASP A 84 15.65 14.56 12.73
C ASP A 84 15.76 14.81 11.20
N VAL A 85 15.46 16.06 10.82
CA VAL A 85 15.63 16.62 9.47
C VAL A 85 16.42 17.92 9.61
N SER A 86 17.73 17.87 9.42
CA SER A 86 18.60 19.04 9.59
C SER A 86 18.47 20.05 8.45
N MET A 87 18.96 21.30 8.68
CA MET A 87 19.04 22.30 7.60
C MET A 87 19.96 21.84 6.46
N ASP A 88 20.94 20.99 6.73
CA ASP A 88 21.79 20.42 5.68
C ASP A 88 21.04 19.42 4.81
N GLU A 89 20.09 18.65 5.39
CA GLU A 89 19.16 17.81 4.61
C GLU A 89 18.24 18.69 3.73
N ILE A 90 17.72 19.78 4.26
CA ILE A 90 16.94 20.76 3.49
C ILE A 90 17.77 21.33 2.32
N ARG A 91 19.04 21.70 2.57
CA ARG A 91 19.96 22.16 1.52
C ARG A 91 20.25 21.12 0.45
N ASN A 92 20.17 19.83 0.82
CA ASN A 92 20.38 18.70 -0.07
C ASN A 92 19.08 18.14 -0.66
N PHE A 93 18.02 18.95 -0.74
CA PHE A 93 16.76 18.58 -1.37
C PHE A 93 16.97 17.97 -2.75
N ARG A 94 16.37 16.80 -3.00
CA ARG A 94 16.47 16.02 -4.24
C ARG A 94 17.89 15.53 -4.59
N GLN A 95 18.80 15.44 -3.62
CA GLN A 95 20.12 14.88 -3.85
C GLN A 95 20.16 13.41 -3.42
N LEU A 96 21.04 12.63 -4.05
CA LEU A 96 21.20 11.20 -3.74
C LEU A 96 21.56 10.97 -2.27
N GLY A 97 20.78 10.16 -1.58
CA GLY A 97 20.99 9.81 -0.17
C GLY A 97 20.53 10.84 0.86
N SER A 98 19.91 11.95 0.42
CA SER A 98 19.29 12.93 1.32
C SER A 98 17.98 12.39 1.95
N LYS A 99 17.70 12.81 3.19
CA LYS A 99 16.39 12.61 3.84
C LYS A 99 15.25 13.44 3.25
N THR A 100 15.53 14.28 2.24
CA THR A 100 14.55 15.15 1.58
C THR A 100 14.43 14.80 0.09
N PRO A 101 13.88 13.60 -0.25
CA PRO A 101 13.65 13.19 -1.63
C PRO A 101 12.64 14.11 -2.33
N GLY A 102 12.49 13.98 -3.66
CA GLY A 102 11.65 14.85 -4.47
C GLY A 102 10.17 14.89 -4.07
N HIS A 103 9.67 13.79 -3.55
CA HIS A 103 8.34 13.62 -2.96
C HIS A 103 8.50 12.90 -1.63
N PRO A 104 7.55 13.00 -0.68
CA PRO A 104 7.65 12.30 0.60
C PRO A 104 7.80 10.78 0.43
N GLU A 105 8.78 10.19 1.11
CA GLU A 105 9.02 8.74 1.07
C GLU A 105 9.02 8.18 2.49
N TYR A 106 8.11 7.22 2.71
CA TYR A 106 8.01 6.48 3.97
C TYR A 106 9.30 5.69 4.24
N GLY A 107 9.75 5.71 5.47
CA GLY A 107 10.99 5.03 5.88
C GLY A 107 12.29 5.79 5.57
N ILE A 108 12.25 6.88 4.79
CA ILE A 108 13.41 7.72 4.47
C ILE A 108 13.46 8.97 5.37
N THR A 109 12.35 9.70 5.43
CA THR A 109 12.25 10.92 6.23
C THR A 109 11.51 10.64 7.53
N PRO A 110 12.10 10.84 8.72
CA PRO A 110 11.39 10.69 10.00
C PRO A 110 10.15 11.58 10.07
N GLY A 111 8.99 11.00 10.41
CA GLY A 111 7.72 11.71 10.49
C GLY A 111 6.89 11.76 9.20
N VAL A 112 7.38 11.15 8.12
CA VAL A 112 6.58 10.93 6.89
C VAL A 112 5.74 9.66 7.05
N GLU A 113 4.42 9.81 7.05
CA GLU A 113 3.47 8.72 7.30
C GLU A 113 3.24 7.80 6.08
N THR A 114 3.43 8.32 4.88
CA THR A 114 3.24 7.58 3.62
C THR A 114 4.02 8.20 2.47
N THR A 115 4.42 7.37 1.52
CA THR A 115 5.00 7.83 0.25
C THR A 115 3.88 8.39 -0.64
N THR A 116 4.03 9.65 -1.06
CA THR A 116 3.13 10.31 -1.99
C THR A 116 3.87 10.85 -3.22
N GLY A 117 3.14 11.47 -4.13
CA GLY A 117 3.65 11.91 -5.44
C GLY A 117 2.69 11.51 -6.54
N PRO A 118 2.29 10.22 -6.67
CA PRO A 118 1.11 9.87 -7.43
C PRO A 118 -0.14 10.44 -6.74
N LEU A 119 -0.78 11.43 -7.39
CA LEU A 119 -1.91 12.16 -6.82
C LEU A 119 -3.08 11.24 -6.46
N GLY A 120 -3.81 11.54 -5.39
CA GLY A 120 -4.93 10.75 -4.89
C GLY A 120 -4.55 9.55 -3.99
N GLN A 121 -3.32 9.03 -4.09
CA GLN A 121 -2.87 7.92 -3.23
C GLN A 121 -2.86 8.29 -1.75
N GLY A 122 -2.35 9.49 -1.42
CA GLY A 122 -2.27 9.95 -0.03
C GLY A 122 -3.63 10.04 0.65
N ILE A 123 -4.66 10.59 -0.01
CA ILE A 123 -6.01 10.68 0.56
C ILE A 123 -6.60 9.28 0.78
N SER A 124 -6.35 8.33 -0.12
CA SER A 124 -6.76 6.94 0.04
C SER A 124 -6.06 6.26 1.23
N ASN A 125 -4.75 6.53 1.43
CA ASN A 125 -4.03 6.04 2.62
C ASN A 125 -4.58 6.68 3.90
N ALA A 126 -4.90 7.98 3.90
CA ALA A 126 -5.51 8.66 5.04
C ALA A 126 -6.86 8.04 5.45
N VAL A 127 -7.68 7.63 4.47
CA VAL A 127 -8.92 6.87 4.73
C VAL A 127 -8.59 5.54 5.43
N GLY A 128 -7.56 4.82 4.99
CA GLY A 128 -7.11 3.58 5.62
C GLY A 128 -6.63 3.79 7.06
N MET A 129 -5.89 4.86 7.31
CA MET A 129 -5.44 5.23 8.66
C MET A 129 -6.62 5.54 9.59
N ALA A 130 -7.62 6.28 9.11
CA ALA A 130 -8.81 6.59 9.89
C ALA A 130 -9.70 5.35 10.15
N ILE A 131 -9.76 4.40 9.22
CA ILE A 131 -10.41 3.09 9.46
C ILE A 131 -9.68 2.34 10.56
N SER A 132 -8.34 2.29 10.52
CA SER A 132 -7.53 1.59 11.53
C SER A 132 -7.72 2.19 12.92
N GLU A 133 -7.69 3.51 13.04
CA GLU A 133 -7.98 4.18 14.32
C GLU A 133 -9.35 3.74 14.86
N LYS A 134 -10.39 3.81 14.03
CA LYS A 134 -11.76 3.50 14.46
C LYS A 134 -11.93 2.01 14.83
N LEU A 135 -11.27 1.09 14.12
CA LEU A 135 -11.26 -0.34 14.47
C LEU A 135 -10.55 -0.58 15.81
N LEU A 136 -9.36 0.00 15.98
CA LEU A 136 -8.56 -0.17 17.20
C LEU A 136 -9.21 0.50 18.41
N SER A 137 -9.80 1.69 18.24
CA SER A 137 -10.52 2.37 19.33
C SER A 137 -11.73 1.57 19.80
N GLN A 138 -12.52 1.00 18.88
CA GLN A 138 -13.66 0.15 19.23
C GLN A 138 -13.27 -1.17 19.90
N ARG A 139 -12.06 -1.62 19.68
CA ARG A 139 -11.56 -2.87 20.24
C ARG A 139 -10.87 -2.68 21.58
N PHE A 140 -10.02 -1.66 21.71
CA PHE A 140 -9.12 -1.51 22.84
C PHE A 140 -9.54 -0.44 23.85
N ASN A 141 -10.31 0.58 23.46
CA ASN A 141 -10.76 1.58 24.42
C ASN A 141 -11.75 0.98 25.42
N GLN A 142 -11.62 1.38 26.67
CA GLN A 142 -12.49 1.00 27.78
C GLN A 142 -13.01 2.24 28.48
N GLU A 143 -14.05 2.13 29.29
CA GLU A 143 -14.59 3.25 30.07
C GLU A 143 -13.48 3.91 30.91
N GLY A 144 -13.24 5.21 30.69
CA GLY A 144 -12.16 5.96 31.33
C GLY A 144 -10.77 5.79 30.71
N PHE A 145 -10.61 4.96 29.67
CA PHE A 145 -9.31 4.67 29.05
C PHE A 145 -9.39 4.73 27.51
N ASN A 146 -9.20 5.92 26.95
CA ASN A 146 -9.12 6.13 25.51
C ASN A 146 -7.66 5.98 25.05
N VAL A 147 -7.16 4.73 24.97
CA VAL A 147 -5.76 4.47 24.59
C VAL A 147 -5.52 4.62 23.09
N VAL A 148 -6.57 4.60 22.28
CA VAL A 148 -6.57 4.91 20.84
C VAL A 148 -7.48 6.11 20.62
N ASP A 149 -6.88 7.26 20.44
CA ASP A 149 -7.61 8.53 20.29
C ASP A 149 -6.75 9.56 19.54
N HIS A 150 -6.76 9.47 18.22
CA HIS A 150 -5.99 10.38 17.35
C HIS A 150 -6.73 10.66 16.05
N MET A 151 -6.40 11.79 15.46
CA MET A 151 -6.95 12.26 14.19
C MET A 151 -6.07 11.84 13.03
N THR A 152 -6.66 11.81 11.84
CA THR A 152 -5.94 11.76 10.57
C THR A 152 -6.22 13.04 9.80
N PHE A 153 -5.18 13.82 9.52
CA PHE A 153 -5.24 15.03 8.70
C PHE A 153 -4.60 14.75 7.34
N ALA A 154 -5.24 15.21 6.26
CA ALA A 154 -4.66 15.11 4.92
C ALA A 154 -4.75 16.45 4.20
N PHE A 155 -3.64 16.91 3.59
CA PHE A 155 -3.65 18.01 2.64
C PHE A 155 -3.86 17.48 1.25
N THR A 156 -4.71 18.14 0.48
CA THR A 156 -5.04 17.76 -0.91
C THR A 156 -5.16 19.00 -1.78
N GLY A 157 -5.13 18.84 -3.10
CA GLY A 157 -5.29 19.92 -4.07
C GLY A 157 -6.17 19.46 -5.25
N ASP A 158 -6.40 20.35 -6.21
CA ASP A 158 -7.25 20.12 -7.38
C ASP A 158 -6.91 18.79 -8.09
N GLY A 159 -5.65 18.57 -8.40
CA GLY A 159 -5.19 17.35 -9.08
C GLY A 159 -5.46 16.08 -8.30
N CYS A 160 -5.34 16.10 -6.96
CA CYS A 160 -5.70 14.95 -6.13
C CYS A 160 -7.21 14.64 -6.21
N LEU A 161 -8.05 15.68 -6.22
CA LEU A 161 -9.50 15.52 -6.26
C LEU A 161 -10.04 15.16 -7.65
N MET A 162 -9.26 15.38 -8.71
CA MET A 162 -9.55 14.90 -10.07
C MET A 162 -9.33 13.40 -10.22
N GLU A 163 -8.40 12.80 -9.46
CA GLU A 163 -8.06 11.39 -9.55
C GLU A 163 -9.22 10.47 -9.13
N GLY A 164 -9.48 9.43 -9.92
CA GLY A 164 -10.57 8.47 -9.67
C GLY A 164 -10.49 7.80 -8.30
N ILE A 165 -9.28 7.47 -7.83
CA ILE A 165 -9.07 6.86 -6.50
C ILE A 165 -9.61 7.74 -5.36
N SER A 166 -9.58 9.07 -5.51
CA SER A 166 -10.10 10.00 -4.50
C SER A 166 -11.63 9.91 -4.41
N HIS A 167 -12.32 9.78 -5.55
CA HIS A 167 -13.77 9.54 -5.58
C HIS A 167 -14.14 8.23 -4.88
N GLU A 168 -13.42 7.15 -5.19
CA GLU A 168 -13.63 5.83 -4.58
C GLU A 168 -13.44 5.87 -3.07
N ALA A 169 -12.29 6.40 -2.61
CA ALA A 169 -11.91 6.43 -1.20
C ALA A 169 -12.81 7.37 -0.37
N CYS A 170 -13.07 8.59 -0.86
CA CYS A 170 -13.88 9.57 -0.14
C CYS A 170 -15.36 9.16 -0.04
N SER A 171 -15.91 8.55 -1.10
CA SER A 171 -17.26 7.98 -1.06
C SER A 171 -17.38 6.89 0.01
N LEU A 172 -16.41 5.99 0.12
CA LEU A 172 -16.40 4.95 1.15
C LEU A 172 -16.22 5.54 2.55
N ALA A 173 -15.34 6.55 2.72
CA ALA A 173 -15.12 7.22 4.01
C ALA A 173 -16.40 7.86 4.56
N GLY A 174 -17.18 8.52 3.72
CA GLY A 174 -18.48 9.07 4.11
C GLY A 174 -19.49 7.98 4.48
N THR A 175 -19.54 6.89 3.69
CA THR A 175 -20.39 5.71 3.99
C THR A 175 -20.06 5.11 5.35
N LEU A 176 -18.79 5.05 5.73
CA LEU A 176 -18.33 4.51 7.01
C LEU A 176 -18.40 5.52 8.16
N GLY A 177 -18.64 6.80 7.89
CA GLY A 177 -18.74 7.83 8.93
C GLY A 177 -17.43 7.97 9.72
N LEU A 178 -16.31 8.24 9.04
CA LEU A 178 -14.99 8.33 9.67
C LEU A 178 -14.76 9.72 10.29
N GLY A 179 -15.35 9.99 11.46
CA GLY A 179 -15.35 11.32 12.08
C GLY A 179 -13.97 11.88 12.43
N LYS A 180 -12.95 11.03 12.59
CA LYS A 180 -11.58 11.47 12.87
C LYS A 180 -10.71 11.68 11.61
N LEU A 181 -11.32 11.72 10.43
CA LEU A 181 -10.66 12.07 9.17
C LEU A 181 -10.98 13.51 8.80
N VAL A 182 -9.96 14.35 8.71
CA VAL A 182 -10.06 15.75 8.28
C VAL A 182 -9.20 15.97 7.05
N VAL A 183 -9.81 16.34 5.94
CA VAL A 183 -9.14 16.67 4.68
C VAL A 183 -9.15 18.19 4.51
N ILE A 184 -8.00 18.80 4.28
CA ILE A 184 -7.87 20.23 4.01
C ILE A 184 -7.52 20.40 2.53
N TYR A 185 -8.41 21.02 1.80
CA TYR A 185 -8.31 21.22 0.36
C TYR A 185 -7.71 22.60 0.05
N ASP A 186 -6.57 22.57 -0.64
CA ASP A 186 -5.89 23.73 -1.24
C ASP A 186 -6.63 24.13 -2.52
N ASP A 187 -7.63 24.98 -2.37
CA ASP A 187 -8.48 25.49 -3.43
C ASP A 187 -7.85 26.76 -4.04
N ASN A 188 -6.76 26.55 -4.79
CA ASN A 188 -6.02 27.65 -5.43
C ASN A 188 -6.38 27.83 -6.91
N GLY A 189 -7.10 26.90 -7.53
CA GLY A 189 -7.59 27.00 -8.91
C GLY A 189 -6.50 26.93 -9.99
N ILE A 190 -5.28 26.47 -9.65
CA ILE A 190 -4.15 26.45 -10.58
C ILE A 190 -3.53 25.04 -10.63
N SER A 191 -3.39 24.50 -11.83
CA SER A 191 -2.59 23.32 -12.11
C SER A 191 -1.33 23.67 -12.89
N ILE A 192 -0.53 22.67 -13.25
CA ILE A 192 0.67 22.85 -14.07
C ILE A 192 0.35 23.40 -15.47
N ASP A 193 -0.82 23.07 -16.00
CA ASP A 193 -1.30 23.53 -17.32
C ASP A 193 -1.98 24.91 -17.28
N GLY A 194 -2.20 25.47 -16.09
CA GLY A 194 -2.83 26.78 -15.91
C GLY A 194 -4.08 26.77 -15.03
N PRO A 195 -4.96 27.78 -15.18
CA PRO A 195 -6.22 27.86 -14.45
C PRO A 195 -7.13 26.67 -14.76
N VAL A 196 -7.67 26.01 -13.71
CA VAL A 196 -8.39 24.74 -13.84
C VAL A 196 -9.82 24.89 -14.42
N GLU A 197 -10.35 26.08 -14.56
CA GLU A 197 -11.72 26.39 -15.02
C GLU A 197 -12.09 25.73 -16.37
N GLY A 198 -11.09 25.37 -17.19
CA GLY A 198 -11.31 24.70 -18.47
C GLY A 198 -11.60 23.21 -18.39
N TRP A 199 -11.27 22.55 -17.26
CA TRP A 199 -11.35 21.07 -17.12
C TRP A 199 -11.71 20.58 -15.71
N PHE A 200 -11.86 21.47 -14.72
CA PHE A 200 -12.29 21.14 -13.37
C PHE A 200 -13.23 22.21 -12.84
N THR A 201 -14.51 21.98 -12.98
CA THR A 201 -15.58 22.95 -12.67
C THR A 201 -16.58 22.40 -11.65
N GLU A 202 -16.20 21.34 -10.94
CA GLU A 202 -17.04 20.70 -9.96
C GLU A 202 -17.26 21.59 -8.72
N ASP A 203 -18.46 21.54 -8.17
CA ASP A 203 -18.74 22.07 -6.82
C ASP A 203 -18.22 21.05 -5.79
N ILE A 204 -17.00 21.25 -5.32
CA ILE A 204 -16.33 20.34 -4.36
C ILE A 204 -17.12 20.21 -3.05
N PRO A 205 -17.58 21.28 -2.39
CA PRO A 205 -18.47 21.18 -1.25
C PRO A 205 -19.67 20.27 -1.51
N ALA A 206 -20.45 20.52 -2.56
CA ALA A 206 -21.63 19.75 -2.89
C ALA A 206 -21.30 18.27 -3.20
N ARG A 207 -20.17 18.00 -3.88
CA ARG A 207 -19.68 16.63 -4.11
C ARG A 207 -19.44 15.89 -2.80
N PHE A 208 -18.73 16.49 -1.86
CA PHE A 208 -18.44 15.87 -0.57
C PHE A 208 -19.67 15.75 0.33
N GLU A 209 -20.61 16.71 0.28
CA GLU A 209 -21.91 16.58 0.93
C GLU A 209 -22.66 15.34 0.40
N SER A 210 -22.62 15.10 -0.90
CA SER A 210 -23.26 13.90 -1.50
C SER A 210 -22.61 12.60 -1.08
N TYR A 211 -21.33 12.60 -0.70
CA TYR A 211 -20.64 11.46 -0.06
C TYR A 211 -21.01 11.28 1.40
N GLY A 212 -21.68 12.22 2.04
CA GLY A 212 -22.05 12.18 3.45
C GLY A 212 -21.00 12.79 4.39
N TRP A 213 -20.12 13.65 3.88
CA TRP A 213 -19.14 14.39 4.65
C TRP A 213 -19.72 15.66 5.27
N GLN A 214 -19.10 16.13 6.36
CA GLN A 214 -19.18 17.52 6.78
C GLN A 214 -18.32 18.37 5.82
N THR A 215 -18.87 19.50 5.34
CA THR A 215 -18.14 20.46 4.52
C THR A 215 -18.02 21.80 5.21
N ILE A 216 -16.83 22.38 5.22
CA ILE A 216 -16.54 23.73 5.72
C ILE A 216 -15.93 24.49 4.55
N ALA A 217 -16.81 25.22 3.83
CA ALA A 217 -16.43 25.90 2.59
C ALA A 217 -16.04 27.36 2.81
N ASN A 218 -15.35 27.92 1.81
CA ASN A 218 -14.99 29.35 1.73
C ASN A 218 -14.13 29.87 2.92
N VAL A 219 -13.26 29.02 3.45
CA VAL A 219 -12.26 29.44 4.44
C VAL A 219 -11.17 30.22 3.74
N ASP A 220 -10.85 31.42 4.22
CA ASP A 220 -9.65 32.13 3.78
C ASP A 220 -8.41 31.40 4.31
N GLY A 221 -7.69 30.71 3.41
CA GLY A 221 -6.49 29.93 3.73
C GLY A 221 -5.29 30.78 4.16
N HIS A 222 -5.48 32.08 4.30
CA HIS A 222 -4.47 33.04 4.74
C HIS A 222 -4.89 33.84 6.00
N ASP A 223 -6.06 33.47 6.57
CA ASP A 223 -6.57 34.02 7.83
C ASP A 223 -6.45 32.95 8.94
N PRO A 224 -5.47 33.07 9.87
CA PRO A 224 -5.25 32.09 10.93
C PRO A 224 -6.47 31.87 11.85
N GLU A 225 -7.30 32.89 12.06
CA GLU A 225 -8.50 32.79 12.91
C GLU A 225 -9.56 31.93 12.21
N GLN A 226 -9.81 32.13 10.91
CA GLN A 226 -10.74 31.31 10.14
C GLN A 226 -10.26 29.86 10.02
N ILE A 227 -8.96 29.65 9.76
CA ILE A 227 -8.36 28.33 9.68
C ILE A 227 -8.51 27.58 11.01
N SER A 228 -8.17 28.23 12.13
CA SER A 228 -8.30 27.65 13.48
C SER A 228 -9.74 27.28 13.80
N ALA A 229 -10.68 28.18 13.54
CA ALA A 229 -12.11 27.93 13.77
C ALA A 229 -12.64 26.75 12.94
N ALA A 230 -12.19 26.63 11.68
CA ALA A 230 -12.57 25.52 10.80
C ALA A 230 -12.00 24.16 11.32
N ILE A 231 -10.74 24.13 11.74
CA ILE A 231 -10.13 22.93 12.31
C ILE A 231 -10.82 22.50 13.61
N ILE A 232 -11.11 23.44 14.51
CA ILE A 232 -11.83 23.16 15.76
C ILE A 232 -13.21 22.56 15.43
N LYS A 233 -13.97 23.18 14.53
CA LYS A 233 -15.28 22.68 14.10
C LYS A 233 -15.20 21.28 13.46
N ALA A 234 -14.13 21.00 12.71
CA ALA A 234 -13.90 19.68 12.13
C ALA A 234 -13.63 18.62 13.21
N LYS A 235 -12.90 18.96 14.28
CA LYS A 235 -12.59 18.07 15.41
C LYS A 235 -13.79 17.79 16.31
N GLU A 236 -14.81 18.64 16.29
CA GLU A 236 -16.08 18.44 17.02
C GLU A 236 -17.02 17.45 16.33
N GLU A 237 -16.80 17.14 15.05
CA GLU A 237 -17.62 16.20 14.28
C GLU A 237 -17.03 14.78 14.40
N ASP A 238 -17.72 13.88 15.09
CA ASP A 238 -17.25 12.51 15.35
C ASP A 238 -17.95 11.43 14.50
N THR A 239 -18.99 11.82 13.74
CA THR A 239 -19.84 10.89 12.97
C THR A 239 -19.65 10.92 11.47
N LYS A 240 -18.96 11.95 10.96
CA LYS A 240 -18.71 12.17 9.53
C LYS A 240 -17.27 12.65 9.32
N PRO A 241 -16.60 12.20 8.24
CA PRO A 241 -15.35 12.84 7.85
C PRO A 241 -15.62 14.30 7.43
N THR A 242 -14.60 15.16 7.57
CA THR A 242 -14.72 16.59 7.26
C THR A 242 -13.77 16.98 6.13
N ILE A 243 -14.27 17.76 5.15
CA ILE A 243 -13.44 18.53 4.23
C ILE A 243 -13.53 20.02 4.55
N ILE A 244 -12.35 20.66 4.65
CA ILE A 244 -12.21 22.12 4.81
C ILE A 244 -11.69 22.66 3.49
N CYS A 245 -12.49 23.46 2.78
CA CYS A 245 -12.10 24.06 1.50
C CYS A 245 -11.49 25.44 1.76
N CYS A 246 -10.18 25.54 1.64
CA CYS A 246 -9.40 26.76 1.91
C CYS A 246 -9.03 27.43 0.60
N LYS A 247 -9.51 28.66 0.38
CA LYS A 247 -9.06 29.49 -0.72
C LYS A 247 -7.63 29.98 -0.44
N THR A 248 -6.72 29.63 -1.34
CA THR A 248 -5.31 30.00 -1.24
C THR A 248 -4.80 30.65 -2.50
N ILE A 249 -3.57 31.17 -2.43
CA ILE A 249 -2.85 31.70 -3.57
C ILE A 249 -1.57 30.90 -3.76
N ILE A 250 -1.50 30.10 -4.81
CA ILE A 250 -0.29 29.38 -5.15
C ILE A 250 0.91 30.35 -5.33
N GLY A 251 2.07 30.04 -4.75
CA GLY A 251 3.24 30.91 -4.80
C GLY A 251 3.06 32.22 -4.04
N LYS A 252 2.23 32.27 -3.00
CA LYS A 252 2.00 33.46 -2.18
C LYS A 252 3.32 34.10 -1.70
N GLY A 253 3.45 35.39 -1.88
CA GLY A 253 4.66 36.15 -1.59
C GLY A 253 5.53 36.40 -2.82
N SER A 254 5.23 35.81 -4.00
CA SER A 254 5.90 36.15 -5.25
C SER A 254 5.18 37.30 -5.94
N PRO A 255 5.80 38.47 -6.10
CA PRO A 255 5.15 39.62 -6.76
C PRO A 255 4.74 39.39 -8.21
N ASN A 256 5.50 38.54 -8.94
CA ASN A 256 5.31 38.38 -10.37
C ASN A 256 4.74 37.00 -10.76
N LYS A 257 4.77 35.99 -9.88
CA LYS A 257 4.38 34.62 -10.20
C LYS A 257 3.24 34.03 -9.33
N ALA A 258 2.87 34.70 -8.23
CA ALA A 258 1.76 34.26 -7.38
C ALA A 258 0.46 34.14 -8.19
N GLY A 259 -0.33 33.09 -7.92
CA GLY A 259 -1.59 32.82 -8.61
C GLY A 259 -1.44 32.35 -10.06
N THR A 260 -0.24 31.92 -10.48
CA THR A 260 0.02 31.47 -11.86
C THR A 260 0.66 30.08 -11.90
N ALA A 261 0.49 29.36 -13.02
CA ALA A 261 1.13 28.06 -13.26
C ALA A 261 2.67 28.13 -13.21
N SER A 262 3.28 29.30 -13.47
CA SER A 262 4.73 29.47 -13.41
C SER A 262 5.33 29.33 -12.01
N SER A 263 4.50 29.39 -10.95
CA SER A 263 4.91 29.11 -9.57
C SER A 263 4.72 27.64 -9.17
N HIS A 264 4.03 26.83 -9.99
CA HIS A 264 3.64 25.47 -9.62
C HIS A 264 4.86 24.55 -9.46
N GLY A 265 5.62 24.31 -10.53
CA GLY A 265 6.59 23.22 -10.60
C GLY A 265 7.99 23.60 -11.07
N ALA A 266 8.40 24.84 -10.88
CA ALA A 266 9.72 25.34 -11.28
C ALA A 266 10.33 26.27 -10.25
N ALA A 267 11.66 26.35 -10.20
CA ALA A 267 12.38 27.34 -9.43
C ALA A 267 12.00 28.76 -9.87
N PHE A 268 11.94 29.70 -8.92
CA PHE A 268 11.53 31.08 -9.21
C PHE A 268 12.58 31.88 -10.03
N GLY A 269 13.86 31.55 -9.88
CA GLY A 269 15.00 32.30 -10.40
C GLY A 269 15.45 33.38 -9.41
N GLU A 270 16.75 33.72 -9.49
CA GLU A 270 17.45 34.58 -8.52
C GLU A 270 16.80 35.97 -8.33
N GLU A 271 16.32 36.57 -9.43
CA GLU A 271 15.66 37.88 -9.37
C GLU A 271 14.32 37.79 -8.60
N GLU A 272 13.49 36.77 -8.90
CA GLU A 272 12.20 36.62 -8.24
C GLU A 272 12.38 36.21 -6.78
N VAL A 273 13.35 35.38 -6.44
CA VAL A 273 13.72 35.03 -5.07
C VAL A 273 14.04 36.28 -4.23
N LYS A 274 14.75 37.24 -4.83
CA LYS A 274 15.02 38.53 -4.15
C LYS A 274 13.75 39.33 -3.95
N ASN A 275 12.89 39.42 -4.98
CA ASN A 275 11.60 40.11 -4.87
C ASN A 275 10.68 39.47 -3.80
N ILE A 276 10.65 38.13 -3.73
CA ILE A 276 9.91 37.41 -2.70
C ILE A 276 10.40 37.75 -1.28
N ARG A 277 11.72 37.82 -1.06
CA ARG A 277 12.27 38.18 0.25
C ARG A 277 11.88 39.62 0.63
N GLU A 278 11.91 40.53 -0.31
CA GLU A 278 11.48 41.95 -0.12
C GLU A 278 9.97 41.99 0.25
N GLU A 279 9.11 41.27 -0.47
CA GLU A 279 7.66 41.20 -0.25
C GLU A 279 7.34 40.60 1.10
N LEU A 280 8.01 39.50 1.49
CA LEU A 280 7.83 38.79 2.76
C LEU A 280 8.49 39.54 3.94
N LEU A 281 9.19 40.64 3.70
CA LEU A 281 10.01 41.39 4.66
C LEU A 281 11.04 40.46 5.37
N TRP A 282 11.62 39.51 4.64
CA TRP A 282 12.61 38.56 5.11
C TRP A 282 14.03 38.96 4.74
N SER A 283 14.76 39.49 5.70
CA SER A 283 16.10 40.07 5.47
C SER A 283 17.28 39.11 5.67
N HIS A 284 17.00 37.86 6.06
CA HIS A 284 18.03 36.85 6.31
C HIS A 284 18.52 36.19 5.00
N GLU A 285 19.74 35.65 5.06
CA GLU A 285 20.34 34.94 3.94
C GLU A 285 19.62 33.62 3.63
N PRO A 286 19.80 33.01 2.47
CA PRO A 286 19.23 31.70 2.16
C PRO A 286 19.61 30.63 3.20
N PHE A 287 18.58 29.88 3.66
CA PHE A 287 18.69 28.85 4.70
C PHE A 287 19.08 29.38 6.10
N GLU A 288 19.03 30.67 6.32
CA GLU A 288 19.21 31.27 7.63
C GLU A 288 17.83 31.52 8.27
N ILE A 289 17.55 30.83 9.35
CA ILE A 289 16.32 30.96 10.15
C ILE A 289 16.68 31.49 11.53
N PRO A 290 16.09 32.61 11.97
CA PRO A 290 16.32 33.19 13.31
C PRO A 290 15.98 32.23 14.44
N GLU A 291 16.73 32.30 15.54
CA GLU A 291 16.54 31.43 16.71
C GLU A 291 15.12 31.56 17.31
N GLU A 292 14.58 32.78 17.35
CA GLU A 292 13.22 33.02 17.85
C GLU A 292 12.14 32.28 17.04
N ILE A 293 12.38 31.97 15.77
CA ILE A 293 11.49 31.17 14.92
C ILE A 293 11.62 29.70 15.27
N TYR A 294 12.84 29.20 15.48
CA TYR A 294 13.04 27.83 15.97
C TYR A 294 12.39 27.62 17.33
N GLU A 295 12.58 28.56 18.28
CA GLU A 295 11.94 28.49 19.60
C GLU A 295 10.41 28.44 19.50
N ALA A 296 9.81 29.23 18.61
CA ALA A 296 8.37 29.28 18.41
C ALA A 296 7.78 28.04 17.73
N TRP A 297 8.55 27.38 16.86
CA TRP A 297 8.16 26.15 16.15
C TRP A 297 8.47 24.88 16.91
N ASN A 298 9.48 24.88 17.81
CA ASN A 298 9.94 23.69 18.49
C ASN A 298 8.81 23.00 19.29
N PHE A 299 8.52 21.77 18.92
CA PHE A 299 7.46 20.98 19.52
C PHE A 299 7.99 19.81 20.39
N GLN A 300 9.31 19.68 20.57
CA GLN A 300 9.92 18.52 21.22
C GLN A 300 9.45 18.33 22.66
N GLU A 301 9.50 19.40 23.48
CA GLU A 301 9.07 19.30 24.89
C GLU A 301 7.56 19.05 25.00
N LYS A 302 6.74 19.76 24.24
CA LYS A 302 5.29 19.53 24.22
C LYS A 302 4.92 18.14 23.74
N GLY A 303 5.58 17.66 22.67
CA GLY A 303 5.37 16.30 22.14
C GLY A 303 5.75 15.23 23.16
N LYS A 304 6.86 15.40 23.85
CA LYS A 304 7.29 14.52 24.94
C LYS A 304 6.32 14.50 26.12
N GLU A 305 5.75 15.66 26.50
CA GLU A 305 4.71 15.74 27.52
C GLU A 305 3.46 14.96 27.12
N LEU A 306 2.96 15.19 25.89
CA LEU A 306 1.78 14.49 25.35
C LEU A 306 1.98 12.96 25.34
N GLU A 307 3.13 12.48 24.90
CA GLU A 307 3.44 11.06 24.94
C GLU A 307 3.62 10.53 26.37
N SER A 308 4.24 11.30 27.26
CA SER A 308 4.38 10.92 28.67
C SER A 308 3.03 10.75 29.35
N ASP A 309 2.07 11.62 29.09
CA ASP A 309 0.73 11.52 29.63
C ASP A 309 -0.04 10.33 29.07
N TRP A 310 0.13 10.04 27.77
CA TRP A 310 -0.41 8.81 27.18
C TRP A 310 0.25 7.56 27.78
N ASN A 311 1.57 7.55 28.01
CA ASN A 311 2.28 6.43 28.63
C ASN A 311 1.78 6.15 30.06
N LYS A 312 1.43 7.19 30.83
CA LYS A 312 0.79 7.02 32.15
C LYS A 312 -0.57 6.38 32.01
N LEU A 313 -1.43 6.91 31.12
CA LEU A 313 -2.75 6.34 30.82
C LEU A 313 -2.63 4.86 30.39
N PHE A 314 -1.69 4.54 29.51
CA PHE A 314 -1.49 3.17 29.03
C PHE A 314 -0.97 2.24 30.14
N SER A 315 -0.12 2.73 31.04
CA SER A 315 0.33 1.95 32.20
C SER A 315 -0.81 1.63 33.18
N GLU A 316 -1.70 2.57 33.42
CA GLU A 316 -2.91 2.34 34.22
C GLU A 316 -3.88 1.39 33.50
N TYR A 317 -4.06 1.55 32.18
CA TYR A 317 -4.83 0.63 31.34
C TYR A 317 -4.27 -0.79 31.41
N ALA A 318 -2.96 -0.98 31.27
CA ALA A 318 -2.31 -2.29 31.34
C ALA A 318 -2.47 -2.95 32.72
N SER A 319 -2.56 -2.17 33.78
CA SER A 319 -2.83 -2.67 35.12
C SER A 319 -4.27 -3.15 35.30
N ASN A 320 -5.24 -2.50 34.63
CA ASN A 320 -6.65 -2.83 34.72
C ASN A 320 -7.08 -3.89 33.69
N PHE A 321 -6.46 -3.89 32.50
CA PHE A 321 -6.80 -4.75 31.35
C PHE A 321 -5.56 -5.40 30.75
N PRO A 322 -4.80 -6.25 31.47
CA PRO A 322 -3.49 -6.74 31.05
C PRO A 322 -3.54 -7.52 29.71
N ASP A 323 -4.57 -8.32 29.48
CA ASP A 323 -4.70 -9.11 28.25
C ASP A 323 -4.92 -8.19 27.04
N LEU A 324 -5.77 -7.16 27.16
CA LEU A 324 -6.01 -6.19 26.09
C LEU A 324 -4.78 -5.35 25.81
N ALA A 325 -4.03 -4.95 26.84
CA ALA A 325 -2.79 -4.18 26.68
C ALA A 325 -1.70 -5.00 25.99
N GLN A 326 -1.58 -6.28 26.34
CA GLN A 326 -0.65 -7.20 25.69
C GLN A 326 -1.04 -7.40 24.21
N GLU A 327 -2.32 -7.60 23.93
CA GLU A 327 -2.84 -7.77 22.58
C GLU A 327 -2.65 -6.51 21.75
N TYR A 328 -2.95 -5.32 22.30
CA TYR A 328 -2.69 -4.04 21.65
C TYR A 328 -1.21 -3.90 21.25
N SER A 329 -0.31 -4.14 22.20
CA SER A 329 1.13 -4.04 21.97
C SER A 329 1.60 -5.01 20.88
N ARG A 330 1.12 -6.25 20.90
CA ARG A 330 1.40 -7.27 19.88
C ARG A 330 0.91 -6.84 18.50
N CYS A 331 -0.32 -6.33 18.42
CA CYS A 331 -0.88 -5.85 17.15
C CYS A 331 -0.06 -4.68 16.58
N MET A 332 0.28 -3.70 17.44
CA MET A 332 1.06 -2.53 17.01
C MET A 332 2.48 -2.87 16.56
N SER A 333 3.14 -3.86 17.18
CA SER A 333 4.45 -4.36 16.75
C SER A 333 4.38 -5.34 15.58
N MET A 334 3.16 -5.66 15.11
CA MET A 334 2.91 -6.64 14.05
C MET A 334 3.55 -8.02 14.34
N ASP A 335 3.62 -8.41 15.60
CA ASP A 335 4.11 -9.72 15.98
C ASP A 335 3.05 -10.81 15.79
N ASP A 336 3.50 -11.99 15.41
CA ASP A 336 2.60 -13.11 15.21
C ASP A 336 2.07 -13.62 16.55
N PRO A 337 0.80 -14.04 16.62
CA PRO A 337 0.26 -14.65 17.83
C PRO A 337 0.94 -15.99 18.12
N ASN A 338 1.02 -16.34 19.41
CA ASN A 338 1.57 -17.61 19.84
C ASN A 338 0.82 -18.78 19.20
N GLY A 339 1.55 -19.76 18.69
CA GLY A 339 0.97 -20.97 18.11
C GLY A 339 0.54 -20.86 16.65
N LEU A 340 0.59 -19.68 16.04
CA LEU A 340 0.18 -19.47 14.64
C LEU A 340 0.91 -20.41 13.66
N GLU A 341 2.23 -20.46 13.74
CA GLU A 341 3.03 -21.32 12.84
C GLU A 341 2.69 -22.81 13.04
N ALA A 342 2.54 -23.25 14.27
CA ALA A 342 2.18 -24.64 14.57
C ALA A 342 0.80 -24.99 14.00
N ALA A 343 -0.20 -24.12 14.15
CA ALA A 343 -1.54 -24.31 13.62
C ALA A 343 -1.56 -24.42 12.08
N LEU A 344 -0.78 -23.55 11.39
CA LEU A 344 -0.67 -23.59 9.93
C LEU A 344 0.04 -24.86 9.44
N LEU A 345 1.10 -25.32 10.10
CA LEU A 345 1.82 -26.53 9.73
C LEU A 345 0.97 -27.79 10.00
N GLU A 346 0.25 -27.84 11.12
CA GLU A 346 -0.72 -28.91 11.42
C GLU A 346 -1.80 -28.97 10.34
N PHE A 347 -2.35 -27.81 9.97
CA PHE A 347 -3.34 -27.73 8.90
C PHE A 347 -2.78 -28.19 7.54
N ALA A 348 -1.56 -27.77 7.17
CA ALA A 348 -0.92 -28.22 5.93
C ALA A 348 -0.74 -29.74 5.88
N ASN A 349 -0.28 -30.36 6.98
CA ASN A 349 -0.13 -31.82 7.08
C ASN A 349 -1.48 -32.54 6.97
N SER A 350 -2.51 -32.02 7.64
CA SER A 350 -3.87 -32.56 7.53
C SER A 350 -4.40 -32.50 6.08
N MET A 351 -4.14 -31.42 5.36
CA MET A 351 -4.54 -31.27 3.95
C MET A 351 -3.77 -32.22 3.04
N GLN A 352 -2.48 -32.45 3.31
CA GLN A 352 -1.68 -33.44 2.58
C GLN A 352 -2.24 -34.87 2.73
N GLU A 353 -2.74 -35.23 3.92
CA GLU A 353 -3.35 -36.51 4.19
C GLU A 353 -4.75 -36.68 3.55
N GLN A 354 -5.56 -35.60 3.59
CA GLN A 354 -6.94 -35.63 3.06
C GLN A 354 -7.03 -35.66 1.54
N LYS A 355 -5.99 -35.19 0.82
CA LYS A 355 -5.89 -35.20 -0.65
C LYS A 355 -7.13 -34.61 -1.35
N LEU A 356 -7.54 -33.43 -0.95
CA LEU A 356 -8.71 -32.75 -1.49
C LEU A 356 -8.49 -32.32 -2.94
N THR A 357 -9.56 -32.28 -3.71
CA THR A 357 -9.60 -31.67 -5.05
C THR A 357 -10.49 -30.44 -4.99
N VAL A 358 -9.88 -29.27 -4.77
CA VAL A 358 -10.59 -27.99 -4.57
C VAL A 358 -9.83 -26.84 -5.26
N ALA A 359 -10.55 -25.78 -5.59
CA ALA A 359 -9.92 -24.56 -6.13
C ALA A 359 -9.02 -23.90 -5.06
N THR A 360 -7.88 -23.34 -5.46
CA THR A 360 -6.99 -22.71 -4.47
C THR A 360 -7.59 -21.46 -3.83
N ARG A 361 -8.57 -20.77 -4.48
CA ARG A 361 -9.39 -19.75 -3.78
C ARG A 361 -10.20 -20.34 -2.62
N LYS A 362 -10.71 -21.57 -2.74
CA LYS A 362 -11.40 -22.28 -1.64
C LYS A 362 -10.40 -22.73 -0.58
N SER A 363 -9.22 -23.16 -1.00
CA SER A 363 -8.11 -23.44 -0.08
C SER A 363 -7.74 -22.21 0.74
N SER A 364 -7.71 -21.04 0.11
CA SER A 364 -7.48 -19.75 0.80
C SER A 364 -8.52 -19.49 1.87
N GLU A 365 -9.81 -19.66 1.59
CA GLU A 365 -10.87 -19.55 2.60
C GLU A 365 -10.66 -20.52 3.75
N MET A 366 -10.23 -21.75 3.47
CA MET A 366 -9.94 -22.74 4.52
C MET A 366 -8.77 -22.28 5.40
N VAL A 367 -7.73 -21.68 4.84
CA VAL A 367 -6.62 -21.09 5.61
C VAL A 367 -7.08 -19.89 6.43
N ILE A 368 -7.91 -19.02 5.87
CA ILE A 368 -8.47 -17.86 6.61
C ILE A 368 -9.32 -18.33 7.80
N ASN A 369 -10.03 -19.48 7.69
CA ASN A 369 -10.73 -20.09 8.83
C ASN A 369 -9.80 -20.55 9.96
N VAL A 370 -8.52 -20.84 9.67
CA VAL A 370 -7.49 -21.13 10.68
C VAL A 370 -6.93 -19.83 11.26
N LEU A 371 -6.66 -18.84 10.41
CA LEU A 371 -6.06 -17.56 10.79
C LEU A 371 -7.01 -16.67 11.62
N GLY A 372 -8.27 -16.55 11.18
CA GLY A 372 -9.23 -15.60 11.75
C GLY A 372 -9.43 -15.71 13.26
N PRO A 373 -9.60 -16.91 13.84
CA PRO A 373 -9.69 -17.07 15.29
C PRO A 373 -8.41 -16.71 16.06
N LEU A 374 -7.25 -16.81 15.43
CA LEU A 374 -5.94 -16.55 16.05
C LEU A 374 -5.50 -15.09 15.91
N MET A 375 -5.99 -14.41 14.88
CA MET A 375 -5.54 -13.07 14.48
C MET A 375 -6.72 -12.11 14.40
N PRO A 376 -7.19 -11.58 15.51
CA PRO A 376 -8.32 -10.66 15.51
C PRO A 376 -7.99 -9.31 14.80
N GLU A 377 -6.72 -8.98 14.59
CA GLU A 377 -6.25 -7.85 13.77
C GLU A 377 -6.31 -8.13 12.25
N LEU A 378 -6.63 -9.37 11.85
CA LEU A 378 -6.77 -9.73 10.44
C LEU A 378 -8.12 -9.22 9.91
N VAL A 379 -8.09 -8.22 9.06
CA VAL A 379 -9.29 -7.59 8.47
C VAL A 379 -9.39 -7.94 7.00
N GLY A 380 -10.43 -8.71 6.66
CA GLY A 380 -10.70 -9.12 5.29
C GLY A 380 -11.47 -8.10 4.48
N GLY A 381 -11.50 -8.29 3.15
CA GLY A 381 -12.32 -7.49 2.27
C GLY A 381 -12.38 -7.99 0.83
N SER A 382 -13.19 -7.34 0.02
CA SER A 382 -13.29 -7.60 -1.42
C SER A 382 -13.88 -6.42 -2.17
N ALA A 383 -13.48 -6.29 -3.44
CA ALA A 383 -14.06 -5.34 -4.38
C ALA A 383 -15.34 -5.92 -5.02
N ASP A 384 -16.38 -6.11 -4.21
CA ASP A 384 -17.69 -6.67 -4.59
C ASP A 384 -17.66 -8.11 -5.16
N LEU A 385 -16.63 -8.88 -4.82
CA LEU A 385 -16.40 -10.24 -5.32
C LEU A 385 -16.22 -11.29 -4.20
N THR A 386 -16.75 -11.03 -2.99
CA THR A 386 -16.55 -11.88 -1.81
C THR A 386 -16.81 -13.36 -2.08
N GLY A 387 -17.96 -13.71 -2.64
CA GLY A 387 -18.32 -15.10 -2.95
C GLY A 387 -17.51 -15.71 -4.08
N SER A 388 -16.97 -14.90 -4.99
CA SER A 388 -16.12 -15.36 -6.09
C SER A 388 -14.66 -15.53 -5.66
N ASN A 389 -14.15 -14.66 -4.78
CA ASN A 389 -12.77 -14.72 -4.29
C ASN A 389 -12.61 -15.65 -3.09
N ASN A 390 -13.70 -15.97 -2.39
CA ASN A 390 -13.70 -16.70 -1.12
C ASN A 390 -12.79 -16.03 -0.06
N THR A 391 -12.98 -14.72 0.12
CA THR A 391 -12.21 -13.92 1.09
C THR A 391 -12.87 -13.80 2.46
N ASN A 392 -14.09 -14.30 2.60
CA ASN A 392 -14.79 -14.44 3.89
C ASN A 392 -14.45 -15.76 4.56
N TRP A 393 -14.81 -15.88 5.83
CA TRP A 393 -14.65 -17.09 6.64
C TRP A 393 -15.83 -17.24 7.63
N SER A 394 -15.89 -18.34 8.37
CA SER A 394 -17.06 -18.66 9.25
C SER A 394 -17.33 -17.63 10.35
N GLY A 395 -16.30 -16.88 10.79
CA GLY A 395 -16.41 -15.80 11.77
C GLY A 395 -16.47 -14.39 11.15
N THR A 396 -16.77 -14.27 9.86
CA THR A 396 -16.85 -12.97 9.18
C THR A 396 -18.02 -12.14 9.72
N VAL A 397 -17.71 -10.90 10.13
CA VAL A 397 -18.66 -9.88 10.56
C VAL A 397 -18.37 -8.60 9.79
N ALA A 398 -19.38 -8.07 9.10
CA ALA A 398 -19.21 -6.87 8.29
C ALA A 398 -18.90 -5.63 9.14
N ILE A 399 -17.93 -4.84 8.68
CA ILE A 399 -17.67 -3.47 9.17
C ILE A 399 -18.67 -2.55 8.48
N THR A 400 -19.41 -1.79 9.28
CA THR A 400 -20.36 -0.78 8.82
C THR A 400 -20.22 0.48 9.68
N LYS A 401 -20.88 1.57 9.29
CA LYS A 401 -20.92 2.80 10.07
C LYS A 401 -21.29 2.56 11.55
N ASP A 402 -22.20 1.62 11.80
CA ASP A 402 -22.74 1.32 13.13
C ASP A 402 -22.03 0.14 13.82
N ASN A 403 -21.10 -0.53 13.13
CA ASN A 403 -20.38 -1.69 13.66
C ASN A 403 -18.92 -1.74 13.21
N PHE A 404 -18.05 -1.14 13.96
CA PHE A 404 -16.59 -1.24 13.79
C PHE A 404 -15.93 -2.33 14.65
N LYS A 405 -16.74 -3.22 15.28
CA LYS A 405 -16.25 -4.48 15.88
C LYS A 405 -16.18 -5.62 14.87
N GLY A 406 -16.59 -5.37 13.62
CA GLY A 406 -16.46 -6.30 12.53
C GLY A 406 -14.99 -6.53 12.10
N ASN A 407 -14.82 -7.50 11.21
CA ASN A 407 -13.51 -7.92 10.68
C ASN A 407 -13.49 -8.06 9.16
N TYR A 408 -14.51 -7.52 8.46
CA TYR A 408 -14.63 -7.62 7.02
C TYR A 408 -15.21 -6.36 6.39
N LEU A 409 -14.45 -5.77 5.47
CA LEU A 409 -14.83 -4.53 4.78
C LEU A 409 -15.30 -4.81 3.35
N ASN A 410 -16.56 -4.46 3.06
CA ASN A 410 -17.09 -4.47 1.71
C ASN A 410 -16.67 -3.17 0.99
N TYR A 411 -15.65 -3.24 0.15
CA TYR A 411 -15.15 -2.05 -0.55
C TYR A 411 -16.07 -1.59 -1.69
N GLY A 412 -16.95 -2.50 -2.20
CA GLY A 412 -17.65 -2.29 -3.46
C GLY A 412 -16.67 -2.35 -4.65
N VAL A 413 -17.12 -2.00 -5.84
CA VAL A 413 -16.29 -2.03 -7.07
C VAL A 413 -15.33 -0.83 -7.04
N ARG A 414 -14.24 -0.96 -6.28
CA ARG A 414 -13.24 0.09 -6.02
C ARG A 414 -11.84 -0.52 -5.81
N GLU A 415 -11.32 -1.24 -6.79
CA GLU A 415 -10.04 -1.97 -6.67
C GLU A 415 -8.87 -1.06 -6.33
N PHE A 416 -8.84 0.14 -6.90
CA PHE A 416 -7.76 1.10 -6.70
C PHE A 416 -7.78 1.65 -5.27
N ALA A 417 -8.91 2.17 -4.81
CA ALA A 417 -9.02 2.65 -3.44
C ALA A 417 -8.92 1.53 -2.42
N MET A 418 -9.45 0.33 -2.70
CA MET A 418 -9.29 -0.85 -1.84
C MET A 418 -7.82 -1.09 -1.51
N THR A 419 -6.98 -1.14 -2.52
CA THR A 419 -5.53 -1.34 -2.34
C THR A 419 -4.87 -0.15 -1.64
N GLY A 420 -5.21 1.10 -2.01
CA GLY A 420 -4.72 2.29 -1.36
C GLY A 420 -5.14 2.40 0.12
N ILE A 421 -6.38 2.05 0.45
CA ILE A 421 -6.89 2.00 1.82
C ILE A 421 -6.14 0.93 2.63
N MET A 422 -5.94 -0.27 2.07
CA MET A 422 -5.14 -1.31 2.73
C MET A 422 -3.71 -0.84 3.02
N ASN A 423 -3.08 -0.14 2.08
CA ASN A 423 -1.76 0.45 2.32
C ASN A 423 -1.79 1.42 3.51
N GLY A 424 -2.80 2.27 3.60
CA GLY A 424 -3.00 3.16 4.73
C GLY A 424 -3.23 2.43 6.06
N MET A 425 -3.99 1.32 6.05
CA MET A 425 -4.19 0.49 7.25
C MET A 425 -2.88 -0.13 7.74
N VAL A 426 -2.06 -0.64 6.83
CA VAL A 426 -0.73 -1.20 7.16
C VAL A 426 0.20 -0.13 7.72
N LEU A 427 0.26 1.04 7.08
CA LEU A 427 1.09 2.18 7.51
C LEU A 427 0.69 2.72 8.90
N HIS A 428 -0.59 2.68 9.22
CA HIS A 428 -1.07 3.05 10.56
C HIS A 428 -0.55 2.12 11.64
N GLY A 429 -0.43 0.83 11.34
CA GLY A 429 -0.12 -0.23 12.29
C GLY A 429 -1.35 -0.79 13.02
N GLY A 430 -1.18 -1.93 13.66
CA GLY A 430 -2.22 -2.58 14.48
C GLY A 430 -3.27 -3.39 13.72
N ILE A 431 -3.35 -3.26 12.40
CA ILE A 431 -4.28 -3.98 11.52
C ILE A 431 -3.48 -4.69 10.41
N ARG A 432 -3.84 -5.93 10.12
CA ARG A 432 -3.33 -6.71 8.98
C ARG A 432 -4.44 -6.90 7.94
N PRO A 433 -4.56 -6.02 6.94
CA PRO A 433 -5.60 -6.13 5.94
C PRO A 433 -5.24 -7.16 4.87
N TYR A 434 -6.27 -7.86 4.37
CA TYR A 434 -6.22 -8.61 3.13
C TYR A 434 -7.49 -8.36 2.32
N SER A 435 -7.37 -8.24 1.01
CA SER A 435 -8.58 -8.07 0.20
C SER A 435 -8.44 -8.69 -1.18
N GLY A 436 -9.57 -9.07 -1.76
CA GLY A 436 -9.65 -9.81 -2.98
C GLY A 436 -10.32 -9.08 -4.14
N THR A 437 -9.81 -9.41 -5.32
CA THR A 437 -10.44 -9.17 -6.63
C THR A 437 -9.96 -10.24 -7.61
N PHE A 438 -10.40 -10.22 -8.88
CA PHE A 438 -9.82 -11.09 -9.92
C PHE A 438 -8.46 -10.58 -10.33
N LEU A 439 -7.57 -11.49 -10.75
CA LEU A 439 -6.21 -11.11 -11.12
C LEU A 439 -6.16 -10.10 -12.26
N THR A 440 -7.06 -10.21 -13.24
CA THR A 440 -7.14 -9.26 -14.35
C THR A 440 -7.43 -7.83 -13.88
N PHE A 441 -8.14 -7.66 -12.75
CA PHE A 441 -8.46 -6.34 -12.20
C PHE A 441 -7.34 -5.73 -11.36
N LEU A 442 -6.17 -6.38 -11.29
CA LEU A 442 -4.92 -5.74 -10.92
C LEU A 442 -4.68 -4.46 -11.73
N ASP A 443 -5.10 -4.43 -12.99
CA ASP A 443 -4.92 -3.27 -13.86
C ASP A 443 -5.52 -1.99 -13.27
N TYR A 444 -6.69 -2.08 -12.60
CA TYR A 444 -7.26 -0.94 -11.89
C TYR A 444 -6.44 -0.54 -10.65
N ALA A 445 -5.87 -1.51 -9.94
CA ALA A 445 -5.14 -1.29 -8.68
C ALA A 445 -3.62 -1.13 -8.85
N ARG A 446 -3.11 -1.28 -10.07
CA ARG A 446 -1.68 -1.44 -10.38
C ARG A 446 -0.79 -0.39 -9.72
N ASN A 447 -1.21 0.86 -9.70
CA ASN A 447 -0.43 1.94 -9.08
C ASN A 447 -0.35 1.78 -7.55
N ALA A 448 -1.45 1.45 -6.86
CA ALA A 448 -1.45 1.25 -5.41
C ALA A 448 -0.63 0.01 -4.99
N VAL A 449 -0.64 -1.06 -5.79
CA VAL A 449 0.24 -2.23 -5.59
C VAL A 449 1.71 -1.84 -5.72
N ARG A 450 2.05 -1.03 -6.73
CA ARG A 450 3.41 -0.49 -6.90
C ARG A 450 3.82 0.36 -5.70
N MET A 451 2.91 1.17 -5.16
CA MET A 451 3.19 1.98 -3.97
C MET A 451 3.41 1.12 -2.72
N ALA A 452 2.66 0.03 -2.53
CA ALA A 452 2.93 -0.92 -1.44
C ALA A 452 4.34 -1.52 -1.54
N ALA A 453 4.75 -1.90 -2.73
CA ALA A 453 6.09 -2.45 -2.99
C ALA A 453 7.20 -1.40 -2.83
N LEU A 454 6.96 -0.15 -3.22
CA LEU A 454 7.90 0.97 -3.06
C LEU A 454 8.11 1.33 -1.59
N MET A 455 7.05 1.33 -0.79
CA MET A 455 7.08 1.59 0.65
C MET A 455 7.54 0.39 1.47
N GLU A 456 7.74 -0.77 0.85
CA GLU A 456 8.12 -2.02 1.52
C GLU A 456 7.15 -2.41 2.66
N ILE A 457 5.84 -2.30 2.42
CA ILE A 457 4.80 -2.59 3.41
C ILE A 457 4.09 -3.93 3.14
N PRO A 458 3.72 -4.71 4.18
CA PRO A 458 3.21 -6.07 4.06
C PRO A 458 1.70 -6.15 3.77
N THR A 459 1.26 -5.50 2.69
CA THR A 459 -0.14 -5.60 2.23
C THR A 459 -0.39 -6.96 1.59
N VAL A 460 -1.49 -7.66 1.99
CA VAL A 460 -1.86 -8.97 1.45
C VAL A 460 -2.92 -8.81 0.36
N LEU A 461 -2.54 -9.20 -0.87
CA LEU A 461 -3.35 -9.08 -2.06
C LEU A 461 -3.85 -10.46 -2.50
N VAL A 462 -5.17 -10.67 -2.50
CA VAL A 462 -5.78 -11.95 -2.89
C VAL A 462 -6.37 -11.82 -4.29
N TYR A 463 -5.72 -12.44 -5.27
CA TYR A 463 -6.13 -12.43 -6.66
C TYR A 463 -6.63 -13.82 -7.08
N SER A 464 -7.93 -13.99 -7.23
CA SER A 464 -8.50 -15.22 -7.79
C SER A 464 -8.64 -15.16 -9.31
N HIS A 465 -9.05 -16.28 -9.93
CA HIS A 465 -9.19 -16.39 -11.38
C HIS A 465 -7.84 -16.20 -12.09
N ASP A 466 -6.90 -17.10 -11.75
CA ASP A 466 -5.46 -17.04 -12.03
C ASP A 466 -5.04 -17.09 -13.48
N SER A 467 -5.90 -17.61 -14.38
CA SER A 467 -5.54 -17.93 -15.78
C SER A 467 -6.78 -18.13 -16.67
N ILE A 468 -6.55 -18.52 -17.92
CA ILE A 468 -7.61 -18.95 -18.85
C ILE A 468 -8.50 -20.07 -18.28
N GLY A 469 -8.04 -20.78 -17.26
CA GLY A 469 -8.78 -21.82 -16.56
C GLY A 469 -10.08 -21.34 -15.89
N LEU A 470 -10.29 -20.03 -15.77
CA LEU A 470 -11.56 -19.47 -15.30
C LEU A 470 -12.72 -19.72 -16.28
N GLY A 471 -12.42 -19.87 -17.58
CA GLY A 471 -13.37 -20.36 -18.56
C GLY A 471 -14.16 -19.26 -19.29
N GLU A 472 -15.46 -19.40 -19.27
CA GLU A 472 -16.43 -18.78 -20.18
C GLU A 472 -16.51 -17.25 -20.14
N ASP A 473 -16.07 -16.61 -19.04
CA ASP A 473 -16.03 -15.15 -18.91
C ASP A 473 -15.12 -14.48 -19.97
N GLY A 474 -14.14 -15.25 -20.49
CA GLY A 474 -13.38 -14.88 -21.68
C GLY A 474 -12.26 -13.86 -21.44
N PRO A 475 -11.72 -13.27 -22.52
CA PRO A 475 -10.49 -12.46 -22.48
C PRO A 475 -10.52 -11.27 -21.54
N THR A 476 -11.67 -10.67 -21.30
CA THR A 476 -11.81 -9.51 -20.39
C THR A 476 -11.56 -9.87 -18.92
N HIS A 477 -11.58 -11.16 -18.59
CA HIS A 477 -11.41 -11.66 -17.23
C HIS A 477 -10.22 -12.60 -17.10
N GLN A 478 -9.62 -13.04 -18.23
CA GLN A 478 -8.51 -13.98 -18.28
C GLN A 478 -7.16 -13.23 -18.25
N PRO A 479 -6.40 -13.31 -17.14
CA PRO A 479 -5.08 -12.69 -17.07
C PRO A 479 -4.08 -13.45 -17.93
N VAL A 480 -3.19 -12.73 -18.62
CA VAL A 480 -2.07 -13.27 -19.40
C VAL A 480 -0.76 -12.66 -18.93
N GLU A 481 -0.62 -11.33 -19.02
CA GLU A 481 0.61 -10.59 -18.70
C GLU A 481 0.73 -10.21 -17.21
N HIS A 482 -0.34 -10.36 -16.41
CA HIS A 482 -0.43 -9.88 -15.04
C HIS A 482 0.60 -10.54 -14.12
N LEU A 483 0.85 -11.84 -14.26
CA LEU A 483 1.89 -12.54 -13.49
C LEU A 483 3.28 -12.00 -13.77
N THR A 484 3.60 -11.74 -15.04
CA THR A 484 4.87 -11.11 -15.42
C THR A 484 4.97 -9.71 -14.84
N SER A 485 3.89 -8.91 -14.90
CA SER A 485 3.83 -7.57 -14.30
C SER A 485 4.09 -7.58 -12.79
N LEU A 486 3.51 -8.51 -12.04
CA LEU A 486 3.75 -8.66 -10.61
C LEU A 486 5.20 -9.06 -10.34
N ARG A 487 5.69 -10.13 -10.97
CA ARG A 487 7.04 -10.68 -10.78
C ARG A 487 8.16 -9.74 -11.20
N THR A 488 7.91 -8.79 -12.12
CA THR A 488 8.87 -7.76 -12.52
C THR A 488 8.84 -6.53 -11.63
N THR A 489 7.86 -6.40 -10.74
CA THR A 489 7.80 -5.32 -9.76
C THR A 489 8.79 -5.59 -8.63
N PRO A 490 9.74 -4.67 -8.33
CA PRO A 490 10.62 -4.85 -7.18
C PRO A 490 9.84 -4.97 -5.86
N ASN A 491 10.41 -5.68 -4.89
CA ASN A 491 9.92 -5.77 -3.50
C ASN A 491 8.48 -6.32 -3.35
N ILE A 492 8.02 -7.22 -4.22
CA ILE A 492 6.77 -7.95 -4.04
C ILE A 492 7.04 -9.45 -4.06
N GLU A 493 6.29 -10.23 -3.31
CA GLU A 493 6.27 -11.69 -3.43
C GLU A 493 5.00 -12.13 -4.14
N THR A 494 5.15 -12.94 -5.20
CA THR A 494 4.02 -13.47 -5.99
C THR A 494 3.94 -14.97 -5.80
N TRP A 495 2.89 -15.43 -5.11
CA TRP A 495 2.63 -16.84 -4.84
C TRP A 495 1.51 -17.36 -5.71
N ARG A 496 1.78 -18.39 -6.51
CA ARG A 496 0.79 -19.10 -7.32
C ARG A 496 0.74 -20.59 -6.94
N PRO A 497 0.01 -20.93 -5.85
CA PRO A 497 -0.03 -22.28 -5.32
C PRO A 497 -0.82 -23.24 -6.21
N CYS A 498 -0.37 -24.51 -6.29
CA CYS A 498 -1.00 -25.54 -7.09
C CYS A 498 -2.09 -26.34 -6.36
N ASP A 499 -2.15 -26.24 -5.02
CA ASP A 499 -3.10 -26.96 -4.18
C ASP A 499 -3.24 -26.32 -2.80
N THR A 500 -4.02 -26.98 -1.91
CA THR A 500 -4.25 -26.47 -0.55
C THR A 500 -2.97 -26.40 0.27
N VAL A 501 -2.05 -27.37 0.13
CA VAL A 501 -0.81 -27.39 0.91
C VAL A 501 0.07 -26.19 0.57
N GLU A 502 0.34 -25.93 -0.72
CA GLU A 502 1.06 -24.73 -1.14
C GLU A 502 0.32 -23.43 -0.76
N THR A 503 -1.02 -23.44 -0.77
CA THR A 503 -1.83 -22.27 -0.34
C THR A 503 -1.60 -21.92 1.13
N VAL A 504 -1.45 -22.93 2.02
CA VAL A 504 -1.10 -22.67 3.42
C VAL A 504 0.24 -21.97 3.54
N PHE A 505 1.25 -22.43 2.79
CA PHE A 505 2.59 -21.81 2.80
C PHE A 505 2.59 -20.40 2.20
N ALA A 506 1.76 -20.16 1.18
CA ALA A 506 1.58 -18.84 0.61
C ALA A 506 0.98 -17.84 1.62
N TRP A 507 -0.06 -18.24 2.36
CA TRP A 507 -0.61 -17.45 3.46
C TRP A 507 0.36 -17.28 4.62
N LYS A 508 1.05 -18.35 5.02
CA LYS A 508 2.11 -18.27 6.05
C LYS A 508 3.14 -17.20 5.65
N ALA A 509 3.58 -17.25 4.40
CA ALA A 509 4.52 -16.27 3.86
C ALA A 509 3.96 -14.84 3.91
N ALA A 510 2.70 -14.64 3.50
CA ALA A 510 2.04 -13.34 3.49
C ALA A 510 1.92 -12.73 4.91
N ILE A 511 1.55 -13.55 5.90
CA ILE A 511 1.42 -13.09 7.29
C ILE A 511 2.78 -12.80 7.92
N GLN A 512 3.78 -13.64 7.70
CA GLN A 512 5.11 -13.48 8.29
C GLN A 512 5.97 -12.41 7.60
N ASN A 513 5.58 -11.96 6.41
CA ASN A 513 6.27 -10.87 5.73
C ASN A 513 5.99 -9.54 6.44
N LYS A 514 7.06 -8.80 6.79
CA LYS A 514 6.96 -7.48 7.46
C LYS A 514 7.38 -6.33 6.55
N THR A 515 7.96 -6.61 5.39
CA THR A 515 8.64 -5.62 4.56
C THR A 515 8.25 -5.64 3.09
N LYS A 516 7.28 -6.48 2.70
CA LYS A 516 6.89 -6.61 1.29
C LYS A 516 5.41 -6.94 1.16
N PRO A 517 4.71 -6.41 0.16
CA PRO A 517 3.39 -6.92 -0.18
C PRO A 517 3.51 -8.34 -0.73
N THR A 518 2.47 -9.13 -0.49
CA THR A 518 2.38 -10.51 -1.00
C THR A 518 1.11 -10.66 -1.81
N ALA A 519 1.25 -11.07 -3.07
CA ALA A 519 0.15 -11.39 -3.96
C ALA A 519 -0.08 -12.92 -3.98
N LEU A 520 -1.30 -13.33 -3.63
CA LEU A 520 -1.76 -14.72 -3.65
C LEU A 520 -2.59 -14.94 -4.93
N ILE A 521 -2.11 -15.73 -5.85
CA ILE A 521 -2.71 -15.96 -7.16
C ILE A 521 -3.43 -17.31 -7.16
N LEU A 522 -4.75 -17.29 -7.18
CA LEU A 522 -5.59 -18.42 -6.82
C LEU A 522 -6.51 -18.86 -7.97
N SER A 523 -6.62 -20.16 -8.19
CA SER A 523 -7.45 -20.73 -9.25
C SER A 523 -8.95 -20.61 -8.95
N ARG A 524 -9.76 -20.51 -10.02
CA ARG A 524 -11.21 -20.72 -10.00
C ARG A 524 -11.56 -22.20 -10.06
N GLN A 525 -10.86 -22.95 -10.93
CA GLN A 525 -11.06 -24.38 -11.15
C GLN A 525 -10.47 -25.20 -9.99
N ASN A 526 -11.06 -26.38 -9.76
CA ASN A 526 -10.55 -27.32 -8.79
C ASN A 526 -9.23 -27.93 -9.22
N LEU A 527 -8.28 -28.04 -8.29
CA LEU A 527 -6.97 -28.64 -8.48
C LEU A 527 -6.79 -29.80 -7.50
N PRO A 528 -6.21 -30.93 -7.91
CA PRO A 528 -5.94 -32.05 -7.02
C PRO A 528 -4.77 -31.73 -6.09
N THR A 529 -4.82 -32.22 -4.86
CA THR A 529 -3.65 -32.22 -3.97
C THR A 529 -2.56 -33.10 -4.55
N ILE A 530 -1.35 -32.59 -4.66
CA ILE A 530 -0.18 -33.33 -5.12
C ILE A 530 0.46 -34.07 -3.95
N ASP A 531 0.85 -35.34 -4.19
CA ASP A 531 1.54 -36.13 -3.16
C ASP A 531 2.93 -35.58 -2.87
N ARG A 532 3.25 -35.38 -1.61
CA ARG A 532 4.56 -34.89 -1.11
C ARG A 532 4.98 -35.68 0.13
N ASP A 533 6.26 -35.93 0.22
CA ASP A 533 6.87 -36.32 1.49
C ASP A 533 7.12 -35.09 2.41
N ILE A 534 7.48 -35.35 3.67
CA ILE A 534 7.67 -34.28 4.66
C ILE A 534 8.78 -33.29 4.30
N ASN A 535 9.82 -33.73 3.57
CA ASN A 535 10.92 -32.86 3.14
C ASN A 535 10.48 -31.95 2.00
N GLN A 536 9.65 -32.49 1.10
CA GLN A 536 9.05 -31.73 0.01
C GLN A 536 8.09 -30.68 0.56
N VAL A 537 7.24 -31.01 1.52
CA VAL A 537 6.36 -30.05 2.21
C VAL A 537 7.19 -28.94 2.86
N ALA A 538 8.23 -29.26 3.62
CA ALA A 538 9.11 -28.27 4.23
C ALA A 538 9.81 -27.38 3.20
N SER A 539 10.10 -27.91 2.02
CA SER A 539 10.81 -27.19 0.95
C SER A 539 9.95 -26.16 0.21
N ILE A 540 8.62 -26.18 0.38
CA ILE A 540 7.72 -25.16 -0.20
C ILE A 540 8.13 -23.75 0.24
N ASN A 541 8.58 -23.58 1.50
CA ASN A 541 9.07 -22.30 2.02
C ASN A 541 10.20 -21.67 1.19
N LYS A 542 10.95 -22.49 0.42
CA LYS A 542 12.05 -22.02 -0.42
C LYS A 542 11.58 -21.42 -1.76
N GLY A 543 10.27 -21.47 -2.03
CA GLY A 543 9.67 -20.89 -3.23
C GLY A 543 9.81 -21.74 -4.49
N GLY A 544 10.62 -22.81 -4.47
CA GLY A 544 10.77 -23.78 -5.57
C GLY A 544 11.45 -25.05 -5.09
N TYR A 545 10.95 -26.21 -5.49
CA TYR A 545 11.43 -27.51 -5.02
C TYR A 545 11.12 -28.63 -6.03
N VAL A 546 11.84 -29.76 -5.93
CA VAL A 546 11.59 -30.95 -6.74
C VAL A 546 10.37 -31.67 -6.21
N ILE A 547 9.34 -31.83 -7.05
CA ILE A 547 8.12 -32.56 -6.70
C ILE A 547 8.16 -34.00 -7.23
N TYR A 548 8.83 -34.25 -8.33
CA TYR A 548 8.98 -35.56 -8.93
C TYR A 548 10.31 -35.68 -9.68
N GLU A 549 10.94 -36.85 -9.61
CA GLU A 549 12.07 -37.17 -10.48
C GLU A 549 12.17 -38.68 -10.78
N SER A 550 12.42 -39.06 -12.04
CA SER A 550 12.68 -40.42 -12.43
C SER A 550 14.17 -40.82 -12.29
N SER A 551 15.04 -39.82 -12.08
CA SER A 551 16.50 -39.99 -11.90
C SER A 551 17.10 -38.77 -11.22
N ASN A 552 18.12 -38.97 -10.37
CA ASN A 552 18.89 -37.91 -9.74
C ASN A 552 19.77 -37.09 -10.71
N GLN A 553 19.88 -37.53 -11.96
CA GLN A 553 20.56 -36.83 -13.07
C GLN A 553 19.58 -36.61 -14.22
N PRO A 554 18.62 -35.70 -14.10
CA PRO A 554 17.61 -35.49 -15.11
C PRO A 554 18.21 -34.85 -16.36
N LYS A 555 17.88 -35.38 -17.54
CA LYS A 555 18.19 -34.74 -18.83
C LYS A 555 17.16 -33.64 -19.16
N LEU A 556 15.92 -33.84 -18.72
CA LEU A 556 14.82 -32.90 -18.91
C LEU A 556 14.28 -32.45 -17.54
N VAL A 557 14.12 -31.14 -17.35
CA VAL A 557 13.48 -30.56 -16.18
C VAL A 557 12.25 -29.79 -16.65
N LEU A 558 11.09 -30.20 -16.16
CA LEU A 558 9.82 -29.51 -16.37
C LEU A 558 9.58 -28.58 -15.17
N ILE A 559 9.41 -27.29 -15.42
CA ILE A 559 9.15 -26.28 -14.41
C ILE A 559 7.68 -25.91 -14.53
N SER A 560 6.93 -25.94 -13.43
CA SER A 560 5.54 -25.51 -13.45
C SER A 560 5.13 -24.88 -12.12
N THR A 561 3.97 -24.24 -12.12
CA THR A 561 3.38 -23.59 -10.94
C THR A 561 1.86 -23.54 -11.08
N GLY A 562 1.16 -23.41 -9.95
CA GLY A 562 -0.29 -23.21 -9.95
C GLY A 562 -1.05 -24.31 -10.68
N SER A 563 -2.00 -23.89 -11.48
CA SER A 563 -3.01 -24.74 -12.15
C SER A 563 -2.39 -25.79 -13.08
N GLU A 564 -1.22 -25.55 -13.65
CA GLU A 564 -0.63 -26.39 -14.70
C GLU A 564 0.25 -27.52 -14.14
N LEU A 565 0.56 -27.50 -12.80
CA LEU A 565 1.48 -28.48 -12.22
C LEU A 565 0.98 -29.93 -12.33
N ALA A 566 -0.31 -30.18 -12.12
CA ALA A 566 -0.87 -31.52 -12.19
C ALA A 566 -0.73 -32.14 -13.60
N ALA A 567 -1.09 -31.38 -14.63
CA ALA A 567 -0.94 -31.83 -16.03
C ALA A 567 0.52 -32.03 -16.42
N THR A 568 1.43 -31.18 -15.91
CA THR A 568 2.88 -31.29 -16.11
C THR A 568 3.44 -32.57 -15.46
N LEU A 569 2.98 -32.93 -14.26
CA LEU A 569 3.35 -34.19 -13.60
C LEU A 569 2.87 -35.42 -14.37
N GLU A 570 1.64 -35.40 -14.88
CA GLU A 570 1.11 -36.45 -15.68
C GLU A 570 1.87 -36.62 -17.02
N ALA A 571 2.25 -35.49 -17.65
CA ALA A 571 3.07 -35.50 -18.86
C ALA A 571 4.47 -36.07 -18.60
N ALA A 572 5.09 -35.72 -17.46
CA ALA A 572 6.39 -36.25 -17.05
C ALA A 572 6.39 -37.76 -16.95
N LYS A 573 5.36 -38.37 -16.34
CA LYS A 573 5.19 -39.81 -16.22
C LYS A 573 5.02 -40.53 -17.57
N VAL A 574 4.56 -39.83 -18.59
CA VAL A 574 4.47 -40.42 -19.95
C VAL A 574 5.84 -40.43 -20.67
N VAL A 575 6.66 -39.40 -20.44
CA VAL A 575 7.94 -39.25 -21.17
C VAL A 575 9.13 -39.90 -20.46
N GLU A 576 8.99 -40.31 -19.20
CA GLU A 576 10.09 -40.84 -18.38
C GLU A 576 10.70 -42.14 -18.91
N ASP A 577 9.94 -42.97 -19.66
CA ASP A 577 10.44 -44.16 -20.33
C ASP A 577 11.45 -43.83 -21.48
N SER A 578 11.38 -42.60 -22.00
CA SER A 578 12.22 -42.15 -23.12
C SER A 578 13.38 -41.26 -22.68
N ILE A 579 13.19 -40.45 -21.62
CA ILE A 579 14.18 -39.50 -21.13
C ILE A 579 14.08 -39.36 -19.61
N SER A 580 15.21 -39.28 -18.90
CA SER A 580 15.17 -39.00 -17.47
C SER A 580 14.63 -37.59 -17.19
N VAL A 581 13.55 -37.52 -16.42
CA VAL A 581 12.78 -36.28 -16.18
C VAL A 581 12.71 -35.92 -14.70
N ARG A 582 12.69 -34.64 -14.44
CA ARG A 582 12.38 -34.04 -13.14
C ARG A 582 11.26 -33.03 -13.33
N VAL A 583 10.34 -32.94 -12.37
CA VAL A 583 9.34 -31.87 -12.27
C VAL A 583 9.64 -31.01 -11.06
N VAL A 584 9.64 -29.71 -11.26
CA VAL A 584 9.89 -28.70 -10.24
C VAL A 584 8.66 -27.83 -10.11
N SER A 585 8.13 -27.72 -8.89
CA SER A 585 7.12 -26.71 -8.54
C SER A 585 7.82 -25.43 -8.11
N ILE A 586 7.46 -24.29 -8.71
CA ILE A 586 7.95 -22.95 -8.28
C ILE A 586 6.77 -22.05 -7.93
N PRO A 587 6.15 -22.21 -6.75
CA PRO A 587 5.01 -21.40 -6.34
C PRO A 587 5.38 -19.93 -6.09
N CYS A 588 6.65 -19.58 -5.81
CA CYS A 588 7.11 -18.22 -5.62
C CYS A 588 8.53 -18.03 -6.15
N THR A 589 8.63 -17.33 -7.28
CA THR A 589 9.93 -17.13 -7.97
C THR A 589 10.88 -16.25 -7.18
N GLU A 590 10.39 -15.27 -6.45
CA GLU A 590 11.20 -14.33 -5.66
C GLU A 590 11.90 -15.03 -4.51
N ARG A 591 11.22 -15.95 -3.82
CA ARG A 591 11.83 -16.79 -2.78
C ARG A 591 12.79 -17.82 -3.34
N PHE A 592 12.46 -18.39 -4.49
CA PHE A 592 13.35 -19.34 -5.17
C PHE A 592 14.66 -18.68 -5.59
N ASP A 593 14.60 -17.50 -6.19
CA ASP A 593 15.79 -16.73 -6.59
C ASP A 593 16.66 -16.33 -5.38
N ALA A 594 16.04 -16.05 -4.24
CA ALA A 594 16.74 -15.71 -3.00
C ALA A 594 17.54 -16.88 -2.38
N GLN A 595 17.30 -18.14 -2.80
CA GLN A 595 18.06 -19.31 -2.30
C GLN A 595 19.52 -19.36 -2.79
N GLY A 596 19.83 -18.57 -3.80
CA GLY A 596 21.18 -18.53 -4.36
C GLY A 596 21.46 -19.61 -5.40
N LYS A 597 22.55 -19.41 -6.13
CA LYS A 597 22.91 -20.16 -7.34
C LYS A 597 23.02 -21.66 -7.11
N GLU A 598 23.65 -22.09 -6.02
CA GLU A 598 23.88 -23.52 -5.74
C GLU A 598 22.56 -24.27 -5.57
N TYR A 599 21.61 -23.69 -4.81
CA TYR A 599 20.29 -24.29 -4.65
C TYR A 599 19.55 -24.34 -5.98
N ILE A 600 19.51 -23.24 -6.72
CA ILE A 600 18.84 -23.17 -8.03
C ILE A 600 19.41 -24.22 -9.00
N GLU A 601 20.74 -24.34 -9.10
CA GLU A 601 21.38 -25.36 -9.95
C GLU A 601 21.07 -26.79 -9.48
N SER A 602 20.97 -27.02 -8.17
CA SER A 602 20.61 -28.35 -7.64
C SER A 602 19.17 -28.75 -7.99
N ILE A 603 18.26 -27.77 -8.00
CA ILE A 603 16.85 -27.99 -8.35
C ILE A 603 16.66 -28.11 -9.87
N LEU A 604 17.20 -27.16 -10.64
CA LEU A 604 16.98 -27.06 -12.09
C LEU A 604 17.92 -27.92 -12.94
N GLY A 605 18.91 -28.58 -12.31
CA GLY A 605 19.97 -29.30 -13.02
C GLY A 605 20.89 -28.37 -13.79
N LYS A 606 22.22 -28.61 -13.70
CA LYS A 606 23.22 -27.73 -14.31
C LYS A 606 23.20 -27.84 -15.85
N ASP A 607 23.08 -29.05 -16.36
CA ASP A 607 23.20 -29.37 -17.80
C ASP A 607 21.89 -29.83 -18.45
N SER A 608 20.81 -29.87 -17.68
CA SER A 608 19.48 -30.31 -18.13
C SER A 608 18.86 -29.35 -19.14
N ILE A 609 18.10 -29.88 -20.07
CA ILE A 609 17.16 -29.11 -20.88
C ILE A 609 15.98 -28.73 -19.96
N ARG A 610 15.50 -27.51 -20.04
CA ARG A 610 14.43 -27.01 -19.18
C ARG A 610 13.24 -26.56 -20.00
N VAL A 611 12.06 -26.97 -19.62
CA VAL A 611 10.79 -26.54 -20.22
C VAL A 611 9.89 -26.03 -19.12
N ALA A 612 9.41 -24.80 -19.26
CA ALA A 612 8.44 -24.22 -18.33
C ALA A 612 7.02 -24.36 -18.88
N VAL A 613 6.05 -24.59 -17.99
CA VAL A 613 4.62 -24.73 -18.31
C VAL A 613 3.82 -23.84 -17.39
N GLU A 614 3.24 -22.77 -17.92
CA GLU A 614 2.36 -21.85 -17.19
C GLU A 614 1.40 -21.15 -18.15
N ALA A 615 0.11 -21.13 -17.81
CA ALA A 615 -0.92 -20.40 -18.55
C ALA A 615 -0.84 -18.89 -18.27
N SER A 616 0.28 -18.30 -18.64
CA SER A 616 0.59 -16.87 -18.59
C SER A 616 1.58 -16.50 -19.68
N HIS A 617 1.91 -15.22 -19.85
CA HIS A 617 2.88 -14.77 -20.84
C HIS A 617 4.23 -15.47 -20.66
N GLU A 618 4.80 -16.00 -21.74
CA GLU A 618 5.97 -16.90 -21.70
C GLU A 618 7.29 -16.24 -21.24
N ASP A 619 7.44 -14.94 -21.42
CA ASP A 619 8.73 -14.25 -21.29
C ASP A 619 9.35 -14.34 -19.88
N TRP A 620 8.53 -14.40 -18.82
CA TRP A 620 9.07 -14.53 -17.46
C TRP A 620 9.95 -15.77 -17.28
N TRP A 621 9.57 -16.88 -17.91
CA TRP A 621 10.26 -18.16 -17.74
C TRP A 621 11.54 -18.28 -18.53
N ARG A 622 11.81 -17.40 -19.50
CA ARG A 622 13.01 -17.44 -20.35
C ARG A 622 14.31 -17.38 -19.54
N LYS A 623 14.33 -16.67 -18.40
CA LYS A 623 15.50 -16.61 -17.49
C LYS A 623 15.85 -17.97 -16.85
N TYR A 624 14.87 -18.85 -16.67
CA TYR A 624 15.08 -20.18 -16.09
C TYR A 624 15.35 -21.26 -17.15
N VAL A 625 14.67 -21.20 -18.27
CA VAL A 625 14.83 -22.22 -19.34
C VAL A 625 16.06 -21.96 -20.20
N GLY A 626 16.49 -20.71 -20.35
CA GLY A 626 17.63 -20.32 -21.17
C GLY A 626 17.42 -20.57 -22.68
N LEU A 627 18.50 -20.52 -23.45
CA LEU A 627 18.43 -20.63 -24.94
C LEU A 627 18.17 -22.05 -25.47
N ARG A 628 18.40 -23.09 -24.64
CA ARG A 628 18.20 -24.49 -25.04
C ARG A 628 16.83 -25.04 -24.67
N GLY A 629 16.12 -24.36 -23.82
CA GLY A 629 14.80 -24.73 -23.34
C GLY A 629 13.68 -24.04 -24.11
N SER A 630 12.47 -24.34 -23.70
CA SER A 630 11.25 -23.70 -24.22
C SER A 630 10.24 -23.40 -23.13
N VAL A 631 9.24 -22.63 -23.48
CA VAL A 631 8.10 -22.32 -22.61
C VAL A 631 6.83 -22.75 -23.32
N ILE A 632 5.97 -23.45 -22.61
CA ILE A 632 4.57 -23.68 -22.97
C ILE A 632 3.77 -22.66 -22.21
N GLY A 633 3.46 -21.55 -22.86
CA GLY A 633 2.83 -20.37 -22.29
C GLY A 633 1.82 -19.74 -23.23
N MET A 634 1.41 -18.52 -22.92
CA MET A 634 0.49 -17.72 -23.73
C MET A 634 1.26 -16.67 -24.52
N ASP A 635 0.96 -16.52 -25.81
CA ASP A 635 1.46 -15.47 -26.70
C ASP A 635 0.32 -14.60 -27.27
N SER A 636 -0.90 -14.89 -26.85
CA SER A 636 -2.13 -14.18 -27.22
C SER A 636 -3.05 -14.05 -26.02
N PHE A 637 -4.10 -13.22 -26.14
CA PHE A 637 -5.21 -13.22 -25.19
C PHE A 637 -5.94 -14.55 -25.22
N GLY A 638 -6.69 -14.85 -24.13
CA GLY A 638 -7.56 -16.02 -24.06
C GLY A 638 -8.83 -15.91 -24.91
N GLU A 639 -9.72 -16.86 -24.75
CA GLU A 639 -11.00 -16.93 -25.49
C GLU A 639 -12.14 -17.38 -24.57
N SER A 640 -13.40 -17.15 -25.00
CA SER A 640 -14.58 -17.57 -24.26
C SER A 640 -14.96 -19.02 -24.62
N ALA A 641 -14.67 -19.94 -23.70
CA ALA A 641 -15.05 -21.35 -23.79
C ALA A 641 -14.91 -22.02 -22.40
N PRO A 642 -15.43 -23.23 -22.18
CA PRO A 642 -15.16 -23.99 -20.96
C PRO A 642 -13.65 -24.16 -20.72
N GLY A 643 -13.21 -24.05 -19.45
CA GLY A 643 -11.78 -24.05 -19.11
C GLY A 643 -11.00 -25.25 -19.60
N ASN A 644 -11.61 -26.45 -19.63
CA ASN A 644 -10.98 -27.66 -20.18
C ASN A 644 -10.78 -27.60 -21.71
N VAL A 645 -11.70 -26.94 -22.43
CA VAL A 645 -11.56 -26.69 -23.88
C VAL A 645 -10.42 -25.72 -24.14
N LEU A 646 -10.33 -24.65 -23.32
CA LEU A 646 -9.24 -23.69 -23.41
C LEU A 646 -7.88 -24.33 -23.08
N ALA A 647 -7.81 -25.19 -22.07
CA ALA A 647 -6.60 -25.91 -21.73
C ALA A 647 -6.10 -26.79 -22.90
N ASP A 648 -7.01 -27.44 -23.63
CA ASP A 648 -6.64 -28.21 -24.85
C ASP A 648 -6.23 -27.28 -26.00
N HIS A 649 -7.01 -26.22 -26.24
CA HIS A 649 -6.75 -25.27 -27.32
C HIS A 649 -5.38 -24.60 -27.18
N PHE A 650 -5.06 -24.09 -25.98
CA PHE A 650 -3.80 -23.38 -25.71
C PHE A 650 -2.62 -24.30 -25.33
N GLY A 651 -2.82 -25.61 -25.25
CA GLY A 651 -1.70 -26.56 -25.12
C GLY A 651 -1.35 -26.95 -23.67
N PHE A 652 -2.23 -26.76 -22.70
CA PHE A 652 -1.97 -27.06 -21.30
C PHE A 652 -2.54 -28.41 -20.81
N THR A 653 -3.10 -29.24 -21.70
CA THR A 653 -3.45 -30.62 -21.34
C THR A 653 -2.21 -31.53 -21.36
N LYS A 654 -2.27 -32.65 -20.63
CA LYS A 654 -1.20 -33.66 -20.59
C LYS A 654 -0.75 -34.04 -22.00
N GLU A 655 -1.70 -34.34 -22.89
CA GLU A 655 -1.45 -34.79 -24.27
C GLU A 655 -0.71 -33.72 -25.09
N LYS A 656 -1.09 -32.44 -24.92
CA LYS A 656 -0.47 -31.32 -25.64
C LYS A 656 0.93 -31.03 -25.08
N ILE A 657 1.10 -31.10 -23.76
CA ILE A 657 2.42 -30.95 -23.13
C ILE A 657 3.35 -32.04 -23.63
N VAL A 658 2.94 -33.33 -23.64
CA VAL A 658 3.72 -34.43 -24.18
C VAL A 658 4.07 -34.20 -25.65
N ALA A 659 3.11 -33.73 -26.46
CA ALA A 659 3.36 -33.42 -27.87
C ALA A 659 4.42 -32.32 -28.04
N SER A 660 4.39 -31.27 -27.22
CA SER A 660 5.39 -30.19 -27.23
C SER A 660 6.79 -30.65 -26.80
N LEU A 661 6.88 -31.72 -25.99
CA LEU A 661 8.15 -32.30 -25.54
C LEU A 661 8.83 -33.23 -26.57
N ARG A 662 8.13 -33.61 -27.66
CA ARG A 662 8.67 -34.57 -28.66
C ARG A 662 10.03 -34.20 -29.25
N ASN A 663 10.32 -32.90 -29.37
CA ASN A 663 11.61 -32.41 -29.87
C ASN A 663 12.79 -32.68 -28.92
N TYR A 664 12.51 -33.10 -27.69
CA TYR A 664 13.51 -33.37 -26.65
C TYR A 664 13.62 -34.86 -26.32
N LEU A 665 12.70 -35.70 -26.84
CA LEU A 665 12.68 -37.15 -26.67
C LEU A 665 13.51 -37.82 -27.76
#